data_1501bcabc35f09d38f36ad7835b2c8b6
#
_entry.id   1501bcabc35f09d38f36ad7835b2c8b6
#
_cell.length_a   1.000
_cell.length_b   1.000
_cell.length_c   1.000
_cell.angle_alpha   90.00
_cell.angle_beta   90.00
_cell.angle_gamma   90.00
#
_symmetry.space_group_name_H-M   'P 1'
#
loop_
_entity.id
_entity.type
_entity.pdbx_description
1 polymer ?
#
loop_
_entity_poly.entity_id
_entity_poly.type
_entity_poly.pdbx_seq_one_letter_code
_entity_poly.pdbx_strand_id
1 'polypeptide(L)'
;MADKQTPDIVYTKVDEAPELASASLLPIIQAFAAPAGVTIGTKDISLAGRIISAFPEYLTAEQQIPDDLAILGELVKTPEANVIKLPNISASEPQLVAAVKELQAQGYALPDYPFEPATDAEKAVRAKYDTIKGSAVNPVLREGNSDRRAAIAVKKYAQSNPHRMGEWTPASKTVVSAMSGGDFFSNETSATLPAASKAKIVLESAAGETVLKDGLSYPAGTVVDATYMSAAALDAFLAEQIEATKAAGTLFSLHMKATMMKVSDPIIFGHAVKAWLAPVFDAYGDKMKALGVNPNAGLGALLERVKDEPEIMASIEACTATRPPMYMVNSDRGITNLHVPSDVIIDASMPALIRAGGKGWGPDNKEHDTNCVIPDNSYAPVYDAAIEFFKANGKLNPATAGTVQNIGLMAQKAEEYGSHPTTFEIPSAGTVKMILEDGTVLHSHAVEAGDIWRSASARKAPIEDWVNLAIERQADTGYRAIFWLDAARAHDAELIAYVKPILEAKGVADKFEIMAPREATIASLETIIKGENTIAITGNVLRDYLTDLFPILELATSAKMLSIVKLMQGGGLFETGAGGSAPKHVQQLMEENHLRWDSLGEFCALGESFKFLANQKGNAKAKVLGDAVDAATQGILDFNRSPSRKVGEPDNRDSHYWFARYWAEALAAQSDDAELAAHFAPIAAELAAKEAEITGELAAVQGKPADLGGYYHGDFDKTAAVMRPSATLNAIIG
;
A
#
# COMPACT_ATOMS: atom_id res chain seq x y z
N MET A 1 -38.27 -2.80 -13.05
CA MET A 1 -37.25 -2.30 -12.12
C MET A 1 -36.69 -1.08 -12.79
N ALA A 2 -36.82 0.10 -12.17
CA ALA A 2 -36.28 1.31 -12.76
C ALA A 2 -34.75 1.13 -12.92
N ASP A 3 -34.23 1.41 -14.10
CA ASP A 3 -32.81 1.53 -14.38
C ASP A 3 -32.23 2.51 -13.35
N LYS A 4 -31.59 2.02 -12.29
CA LYS A 4 -30.85 2.88 -11.38
C LYS A 4 -29.61 3.30 -12.16
N GLN A 5 -29.70 4.46 -12.78
CA GLN A 5 -28.57 5.10 -13.48
C GLN A 5 -27.34 5.10 -12.56
N THR A 6 -26.23 4.60 -13.03
CA THR A 6 -24.94 4.64 -12.30
C THR A 6 -24.65 6.09 -11.93
N PRO A 7 -24.34 6.41 -10.67
CA PRO A 7 -24.00 7.78 -10.28
C PRO A 7 -22.76 8.27 -11.02
N ASP A 8 -22.63 9.58 -11.19
CA ASP A 8 -21.48 10.17 -11.88
C ASP A 8 -20.15 9.90 -11.15
N ILE A 9 -20.20 9.83 -9.83
CA ILE A 9 -19.08 9.45 -8.96
C ILE A 9 -19.57 8.45 -7.94
N VAL A 10 -18.84 7.36 -7.78
CA VAL A 10 -19.02 6.40 -6.68
C VAL A 10 -18.00 6.70 -5.60
N TYR A 11 -18.48 7.02 -4.40
CA TYR A 11 -17.68 7.19 -3.19
C TYR A 11 -17.80 5.92 -2.35
N THR A 12 -16.71 5.19 -2.10
CA THR A 12 -16.82 3.89 -1.44
C THR A 12 -17.09 4.03 0.05
N LYS A 13 -18.01 3.20 0.57
CA LYS A 13 -18.17 2.96 2.00
C LYS A 13 -17.16 1.91 2.43
N VAL A 14 -16.44 2.18 3.51
CA VAL A 14 -15.29 1.41 3.95
C VAL A 14 -15.34 1.10 5.44
N ASP A 15 -14.20 1.05 6.11
CA ASP A 15 -14.05 0.69 7.51
C ASP A 15 -13.36 1.80 8.30
N GLU A 16 -13.48 1.77 9.63
CA GLU A 16 -12.64 2.52 10.59
C GLU A 16 -12.64 4.04 10.37
N ALA A 17 -11.51 4.70 10.60
CA ALA A 17 -11.39 6.14 10.55
C ALA A 17 -11.80 6.79 9.20
N PRO A 18 -11.47 6.24 8.03
CA PRO A 18 -11.95 6.76 6.75
C PRO A 18 -13.48 6.74 6.62
N GLU A 19 -14.15 5.70 7.11
CA GLU A 19 -15.62 5.63 7.11
C GLU A 19 -16.23 6.68 8.05
N LEU A 20 -15.67 6.85 9.23
CA LEU A 20 -16.09 7.86 10.18
C LEU A 20 -15.93 9.27 9.60
N ALA A 21 -14.80 9.54 8.96
CA ALA A 21 -14.59 10.80 8.24
C ALA A 21 -15.62 11.01 7.12
N SER A 22 -15.99 9.96 6.39
CA SER A 22 -17.01 10.01 5.34
C SER A 22 -18.38 10.42 5.86
N ALA A 23 -18.75 10.03 7.08
CA ALA A 23 -20.02 10.44 7.69
C ALA A 23 -20.15 11.96 7.85
N SER A 24 -19.02 12.68 7.97
CA SER A 24 -18.97 14.14 7.97
C SER A 24 -18.78 14.73 6.56
N LEU A 25 -17.89 14.16 5.75
CA LEU A 25 -17.46 14.74 4.48
C LEU A 25 -18.44 14.49 3.33
N LEU A 26 -19.00 13.28 3.22
CA LEU A 26 -19.85 12.90 2.09
C LEU A 26 -21.10 13.79 1.92
N PRO A 27 -21.83 14.18 2.99
CA PRO A 27 -22.93 15.13 2.86
C PRO A 27 -22.49 16.49 2.28
N ILE A 28 -21.32 16.99 2.64
CA ILE A 28 -20.74 18.22 2.07
C ILE A 28 -20.50 18.03 0.58
N ILE A 29 -19.85 16.92 0.19
CA ILE A 29 -19.56 16.62 -1.22
C ILE A 29 -20.87 16.56 -2.03
N GLN A 30 -21.88 15.87 -1.52
CA GLN A 30 -23.18 15.74 -2.20
C GLN A 30 -23.88 17.08 -2.37
N ALA A 31 -23.91 17.91 -1.33
CA ALA A 31 -24.52 19.24 -1.37
C ALA A 31 -23.81 20.16 -2.38
N PHE A 32 -22.49 20.13 -2.44
CA PHE A 32 -21.70 20.96 -3.34
C PHE A 32 -21.69 20.47 -4.79
N ALA A 33 -21.85 19.19 -5.02
CA ALA A 33 -21.90 18.59 -6.36
C ALA A 33 -23.27 18.80 -7.04
N ALA A 34 -24.35 18.82 -6.27
CA ALA A 34 -25.72 18.88 -6.77
C ALA A 34 -26.00 20.08 -7.68
N PRO A 35 -25.56 21.35 -7.39
CA PRO A 35 -25.77 22.50 -8.28
C PRO A 35 -25.09 22.38 -9.66
N ALA A 36 -24.07 21.53 -9.76
CA ALA A 36 -23.40 21.21 -11.01
C ALA A 36 -24.07 20.05 -11.78
N GLY A 37 -25.17 19.49 -11.25
CA GLY A 37 -25.85 18.34 -11.81
C GLY A 37 -25.05 17.04 -11.68
N VAL A 38 -24.11 16.97 -10.73
CA VAL A 38 -23.28 15.79 -10.49
C VAL A 38 -23.87 14.94 -9.37
N THR A 39 -24.09 13.68 -9.66
CA THR A 39 -24.63 12.69 -8.70
C THR A 39 -23.53 11.90 -8.04
N ILE A 40 -23.58 11.82 -6.71
CA ILE A 40 -22.63 11.04 -5.89
C ILE A 40 -23.38 9.89 -5.23
N GLY A 41 -22.99 8.67 -5.56
CA GLY A 41 -23.53 7.45 -4.93
C GLY A 41 -22.49 6.70 -4.13
N THR A 42 -22.95 5.72 -3.35
CA THR A 42 -22.08 4.88 -2.51
C THR A 42 -22.13 3.41 -2.90
N LYS A 43 -21.03 2.70 -2.67
CA LYS A 43 -20.90 1.25 -2.76
C LYS A 43 -20.11 0.74 -1.57
N ASP A 44 -20.65 -0.26 -0.88
CA ASP A 44 -20.10 -0.79 0.38
C ASP A 44 -19.05 -1.87 0.13
N ILE A 45 -17.79 -1.54 0.39
CA ILE A 45 -16.65 -2.48 0.34
C ILE A 45 -16.06 -2.73 1.73
N SER A 46 -16.75 -2.32 2.80
CA SER A 46 -16.36 -2.57 4.18
C SER A 46 -16.27 -4.07 4.48
N LEU A 47 -15.54 -4.43 5.53
CA LEU A 47 -15.46 -5.83 5.97
C LEU A 47 -16.85 -6.37 6.34
N ALA A 48 -17.64 -5.61 7.07
CA ALA A 48 -19.01 -5.98 7.43
C ALA A 48 -19.90 -6.15 6.20
N GLY A 49 -19.88 -5.22 5.25
CA GLY A 49 -20.62 -5.29 4.00
C GLY A 49 -20.28 -6.55 3.18
N ARG A 50 -18.99 -6.87 3.07
CA ARG A 50 -18.53 -8.08 2.36
C ARG A 50 -18.92 -9.37 3.07
N ILE A 51 -18.94 -9.38 4.42
CA ILE A 51 -19.44 -10.53 5.19
C ILE A 51 -20.94 -10.70 4.97
N ILE A 52 -21.74 -9.67 5.16
CA ILE A 52 -23.21 -9.73 5.04
C ILE A 52 -23.61 -10.17 3.64
N SER A 53 -23.03 -9.57 2.59
CA SER A 53 -23.36 -9.93 1.19
C SER A 53 -22.96 -11.35 0.79
N ALA A 54 -21.96 -11.96 1.47
CA ALA A 54 -21.51 -13.32 1.16
C ALA A 54 -22.42 -14.43 1.72
N PHE A 55 -23.27 -14.13 2.70
CA PHE A 55 -24.10 -15.12 3.39
C PHE A 55 -25.61 -14.81 3.38
N PRO A 56 -26.21 -14.44 2.23
CA PRO A 56 -27.63 -14.06 2.18
C PRO A 56 -28.58 -15.19 2.63
N GLU A 57 -28.18 -16.46 2.49
CA GLU A 57 -28.97 -17.62 2.89
C GLU A 57 -29.15 -17.77 4.41
N TYR A 58 -28.38 -17.07 5.21
CA TYR A 58 -28.50 -17.04 6.68
C TYR A 58 -29.26 -15.83 7.20
N LEU A 59 -29.64 -14.88 6.33
CA LEU A 59 -30.14 -13.57 6.71
C LEU A 59 -31.62 -13.39 6.34
N THR A 60 -32.33 -12.53 7.10
CA THR A 60 -33.68 -12.10 6.72
C THR A 60 -33.63 -11.23 5.46
N ALA A 61 -34.77 -11.08 4.78
CA ALA A 61 -34.83 -10.27 3.56
C ALA A 61 -34.43 -8.80 3.80
N GLU A 62 -34.69 -8.28 5.00
CA GLU A 62 -34.34 -6.91 5.39
C GLU A 62 -32.84 -6.75 5.67
N GLN A 63 -32.15 -7.83 6.05
CA GLN A 63 -30.71 -7.84 6.34
C GLN A 63 -29.85 -8.09 5.09
N GLN A 64 -30.45 -8.61 4.02
CA GLN A 64 -29.73 -8.90 2.79
C GLN A 64 -29.33 -7.60 2.07
N ILE A 65 -28.07 -7.51 1.69
CA ILE A 65 -27.52 -6.41 0.89
C ILE A 65 -26.89 -6.95 -0.40
N PRO A 66 -26.78 -6.13 -1.46
CA PRO A 66 -26.09 -6.54 -2.68
C PRO A 66 -24.58 -6.74 -2.43
N ASP A 67 -23.95 -7.56 -3.26
CA ASP A 67 -22.50 -7.64 -3.33
C ASP A 67 -21.96 -6.43 -4.12
N ASP A 68 -21.73 -5.33 -3.41
CA ASP A 68 -21.26 -4.09 -3.99
C ASP A 68 -19.83 -4.19 -4.52
N LEU A 69 -18.98 -5.08 -3.97
CA LEU A 69 -17.66 -5.32 -4.51
C LEU A 69 -17.73 -5.98 -5.89
N ALA A 70 -18.61 -6.96 -6.08
CA ALA A 70 -18.82 -7.57 -7.39
C ALA A 70 -19.40 -6.56 -8.40
N ILE A 71 -20.35 -5.71 -7.98
CA ILE A 71 -20.90 -4.64 -8.82
C ILE A 71 -19.83 -3.65 -9.24
N LEU A 72 -18.97 -3.22 -8.32
CA LEU A 72 -17.82 -2.36 -8.63
C LEU A 72 -16.82 -3.05 -9.55
N GLY A 73 -16.59 -4.36 -9.36
CA GLY A 73 -15.71 -5.16 -10.21
C GLY A 73 -16.16 -5.19 -11.69
N GLU A 74 -17.46 -5.12 -11.95
CA GLU A 74 -17.97 -4.96 -13.31
C GLU A 74 -17.93 -3.50 -13.78
N LEU A 75 -18.23 -2.53 -12.90
CA LEU A 75 -18.18 -1.11 -13.23
C LEU A 75 -16.77 -0.66 -13.66
N VAL A 76 -15.71 -1.09 -12.96
CA VAL A 76 -14.32 -0.69 -13.28
C VAL A 76 -13.82 -1.21 -14.63
N LYS A 77 -14.57 -2.12 -15.26
CA LYS A 77 -14.32 -2.61 -16.62
C LYS A 77 -15.08 -1.82 -17.69
N THR A 78 -15.66 -0.69 -17.32
CA THR A 78 -16.44 0.17 -18.22
C THR A 78 -15.89 1.60 -18.26
N PRO A 79 -16.13 2.35 -19.33
CA PRO A 79 -15.69 3.75 -19.41
C PRO A 79 -16.46 4.68 -18.45
N GLU A 80 -17.63 4.26 -17.95
CA GLU A 80 -18.46 5.03 -17.02
C GLU A 80 -17.91 5.05 -15.59
N ALA A 81 -16.95 4.20 -15.27
CA ALA A 81 -16.36 4.11 -13.94
C ALA A 81 -15.69 5.44 -13.54
N ASN A 82 -16.11 5.99 -12.42
CA ASN A 82 -15.47 7.10 -11.73
C ASN A 82 -15.61 6.85 -10.24
N VAL A 83 -14.59 6.23 -9.64
CA VAL A 83 -14.65 5.67 -8.31
C VAL A 83 -13.59 6.31 -7.42
N ILE A 84 -14.02 6.92 -6.31
CA ILE A 84 -13.13 7.33 -5.21
C ILE A 84 -13.09 6.17 -4.22
N LYS A 85 -11.96 5.49 -4.20
CA LYS A 85 -11.74 4.33 -3.33
C LYS A 85 -10.98 4.72 -2.08
N LEU A 86 -11.65 4.65 -0.95
CA LEU A 86 -11.07 4.87 0.37
C LEU A 86 -10.33 3.62 0.89
N PRO A 87 -9.41 3.79 1.87
CA PRO A 87 -8.77 2.65 2.52
C PRO A 87 -9.79 1.75 3.22
N ASN A 88 -9.67 0.44 3.01
CA ASN A 88 -10.50 -0.58 3.62
C ASN A 88 -9.66 -1.61 4.38
N ILE A 89 -10.27 -2.38 5.29
CA ILE A 89 -9.58 -3.45 6.03
C ILE A 89 -9.21 -4.59 5.07
N SER A 90 -7.92 -4.94 5.04
CA SER A 90 -7.42 -6.23 4.55
C SER A 90 -7.43 -7.20 5.72
N ALA A 91 -8.57 -7.88 5.92
CA ALA A 91 -8.85 -8.59 7.14
C ALA A 91 -7.87 -9.72 7.44
N SER A 92 -7.22 -9.68 8.60
CA SER A 92 -6.62 -10.86 9.20
C SER A 92 -7.71 -11.82 9.72
N GLU A 93 -7.35 -13.06 10.00
CA GLU A 93 -8.30 -14.03 10.55
C GLU A 93 -8.92 -13.57 11.88
N PRO A 94 -8.15 -13.03 12.85
CA PRO A 94 -8.73 -12.47 14.07
C PRO A 94 -9.70 -11.30 13.82
N GLN A 95 -9.40 -10.41 12.87
CA GLN A 95 -10.28 -9.30 12.51
C GLN A 95 -11.59 -9.80 11.88
N LEU A 96 -11.49 -10.78 10.98
CA LEU A 96 -12.68 -11.41 10.37
C LEU A 96 -13.58 -12.02 11.44
N VAL A 97 -12.99 -12.82 12.36
CA VAL A 97 -13.75 -13.46 13.46
C VAL A 97 -14.40 -12.41 14.36
N ALA A 98 -13.69 -11.34 14.69
CA ALA A 98 -14.22 -10.25 15.51
C ALA A 98 -15.40 -9.55 14.83
N ALA A 99 -15.31 -9.28 13.53
CA ALA A 99 -16.39 -8.68 12.74
C ALA A 99 -17.64 -9.59 12.69
N VAL A 100 -17.45 -10.91 12.50
CA VAL A 100 -18.53 -11.88 12.52
C VAL A 100 -19.22 -11.89 13.89
N LYS A 101 -18.47 -11.89 14.98
CA LYS A 101 -19.02 -11.85 16.35
C LYS A 101 -19.80 -10.57 16.65
N GLU A 102 -19.31 -9.42 16.18
CA GLU A 102 -20.01 -8.15 16.31
C GLU A 102 -21.36 -8.19 15.56
N LEU A 103 -21.36 -8.66 14.31
CA LEU A 103 -22.60 -8.81 13.51
C LEU A 103 -23.59 -9.79 14.15
N GLN A 104 -23.10 -10.93 14.67
CA GLN A 104 -23.94 -11.88 15.41
C GLN A 104 -24.58 -11.23 16.65
N ALA A 105 -23.83 -10.42 17.40
CA ALA A 105 -24.35 -9.67 18.54
C ALA A 105 -25.41 -8.62 18.15
N GLN A 106 -25.37 -8.12 16.92
CA GLN A 106 -26.34 -7.22 16.32
C GLN A 106 -27.54 -7.95 15.68
N GLY A 107 -27.61 -9.29 15.80
CA GLY A 107 -28.75 -10.09 15.35
C GLY A 107 -28.63 -10.66 13.93
N TYR A 108 -27.47 -10.61 13.30
CA TYR A 108 -27.22 -11.31 12.03
C TYR A 108 -26.91 -12.78 12.30
N ALA A 109 -27.71 -13.69 11.75
CA ALA A 109 -27.58 -15.14 11.97
C ALA A 109 -26.43 -15.78 11.17
N LEU A 110 -25.27 -15.12 11.12
CA LEU A 110 -24.10 -15.57 10.38
C LEU A 110 -23.50 -16.84 11.00
N PRO A 111 -22.93 -17.78 10.19
CA PRO A 111 -22.23 -18.93 10.72
C PRO A 111 -20.90 -18.50 11.37
N ASP A 112 -20.45 -19.26 12.37
CA ASP A 112 -19.10 -19.08 12.92
C ASP A 112 -18.04 -19.40 11.86
N TYR A 113 -16.88 -18.76 11.99
CA TYR A 113 -15.70 -19.07 11.17
C TYR A 113 -15.16 -20.46 11.56
N PRO A 114 -15.18 -21.46 10.66
CA PRO A 114 -14.72 -22.80 10.99
C PRO A 114 -13.20 -22.89 10.88
N PHE A 115 -12.51 -22.93 12.02
CA PHE A 115 -11.04 -23.05 12.07
C PHE A 115 -10.54 -24.38 11.51
N GLU A 116 -11.24 -25.47 11.81
CA GLU A 116 -10.94 -26.84 11.36
C GLU A 116 -12.21 -27.45 10.75
N PRO A 117 -12.54 -27.14 9.49
CA PRO A 117 -13.78 -27.58 8.87
C PRO A 117 -13.79 -29.09 8.65
N ALA A 118 -14.66 -29.81 9.34
CA ALA A 118 -14.80 -31.25 9.25
C ALA A 118 -15.85 -31.70 8.21
N THR A 119 -16.96 -30.97 8.08
CA THR A 119 -18.06 -31.28 7.16
C THR A 119 -17.97 -30.46 5.87
N ASP A 120 -18.65 -30.92 4.81
CA ASP A 120 -18.70 -30.21 3.55
C ASP A 120 -19.40 -28.84 3.67
N ALA A 121 -20.39 -28.73 4.59
CA ALA A 121 -21.02 -27.45 4.90
C ALA A 121 -20.02 -26.46 5.54
N GLU A 122 -19.25 -26.90 6.52
CA GLU A 122 -18.20 -26.08 7.14
C GLU A 122 -17.11 -25.71 6.14
N LYS A 123 -16.72 -26.61 5.25
CA LYS A 123 -15.76 -26.30 4.16
C LYS A 123 -16.31 -25.24 3.22
N ALA A 124 -17.60 -25.29 2.87
CA ALA A 124 -18.26 -24.28 2.05
C ALA A 124 -18.30 -22.91 2.76
N VAL A 125 -18.63 -22.86 4.04
CA VAL A 125 -18.59 -21.64 4.86
C VAL A 125 -17.15 -21.08 4.92
N ARG A 126 -16.15 -21.94 5.19
CA ARG A 126 -14.75 -21.57 5.23
C ARG A 126 -14.30 -20.96 3.89
N ALA A 127 -14.66 -21.59 2.77
CA ALA A 127 -14.30 -21.10 1.45
C ALA A 127 -14.85 -19.70 1.17
N LYS A 128 -16.09 -19.39 1.60
CA LYS A 128 -16.65 -18.04 1.49
C LYS A 128 -15.87 -17.03 2.33
N TYR A 129 -15.58 -17.33 3.59
CA TYR A 129 -14.80 -16.44 4.45
C TYR A 129 -13.38 -16.22 3.92
N ASP A 130 -12.75 -17.23 3.34
CA ASP A 130 -11.40 -17.12 2.78
C ASP A 130 -11.35 -16.19 1.55
N THR A 131 -12.46 -15.96 0.83
CA THR A 131 -12.53 -14.94 -0.22
C THR A 131 -12.60 -13.51 0.32
N ILE A 132 -13.03 -13.32 1.57
CA ILE A 132 -13.16 -12.02 2.23
C ILE A 132 -11.87 -11.63 2.95
N LYS A 133 -11.13 -12.63 3.41
CA LYS A 133 -9.88 -12.48 4.17
C LYS A 133 -8.75 -11.92 3.32
N GLY A 134 -7.88 -11.10 3.92
CA GLY A 134 -6.72 -10.51 3.25
C GLY A 134 -7.07 -9.42 2.25
N SER A 135 -6.26 -9.25 1.23
CA SER A 135 -6.43 -8.22 0.18
C SER A 135 -7.49 -8.64 -0.84
N ALA A 136 -8.75 -8.63 -0.46
CA ALA A 136 -9.86 -9.08 -1.31
C ALA A 136 -10.37 -7.98 -2.28
N VAL A 137 -10.22 -6.70 -1.94
CA VAL A 137 -10.80 -5.56 -2.68
C VAL A 137 -9.91 -5.12 -3.84
N ASN A 138 -8.63 -4.85 -3.58
CA ASN A 138 -7.71 -4.31 -4.58
C ASN A 138 -7.61 -5.14 -5.87
N PRO A 139 -7.50 -6.49 -5.81
CA PRO A 139 -7.45 -7.31 -7.02
C PRO A 139 -8.70 -7.24 -7.89
N VAL A 140 -9.85 -6.85 -7.33
CA VAL A 140 -11.11 -6.69 -8.07
C VAL A 140 -11.18 -5.33 -8.73
N LEU A 141 -10.73 -4.26 -8.05
CA LEU A 141 -10.91 -2.89 -8.52
C LEU A 141 -9.78 -2.37 -9.40
N ARG A 142 -8.56 -2.92 -9.29
CA ARG A 142 -7.38 -2.43 -10.00
C ARG A 142 -7.31 -2.97 -11.44
N GLU A 143 -8.25 -2.56 -12.27
CA GLU A 143 -8.29 -2.86 -13.71
C GLU A 143 -7.55 -1.81 -14.56
N GLY A 144 -6.54 -1.16 -13.98
CA GLY A 144 -5.71 -0.16 -14.63
C GLY A 144 -4.33 -0.05 -14.01
N ASN A 145 -3.43 0.62 -14.71
CA ASN A 145 -2.09 0.93 -14.21
C ASN A 145 -2.10 2.20 -13.37
N SER A 146 -1.15 2.32 -12.45
CA SER A 146 -1.11 3.42 -11.49
C SER A 146 -0.33 4.62 -12.01
N ASP A 147 -0.85 5.83 -11.77
CA ASP A 147 -0.17 7.10 -11.86
C ASP A 147 -0.13 7.72 -10.46
N ARG A 148 1.03 7.67 -9.82
CA ARG A 148 1.25 8.18 -8.46
C ARG A 148 2.09 9.44 -8.51
N ARG A 149 1.56 10.53 -7.92
CA ARG A 149 2.18 11.85 -7.95
C ARG A 149 1.75 12.70 -6.75
N ALA A 150 2.59 13.64 -6.36
CA ALA A 150 2.18 14.67 -5.43
C ALA A 150 1.18 15.62 -6.09
N ALA A 151 0.07 15.93 -5.43
CA ALA A 151 -0.79 17.04 -5.82
C ALA A 151 0.02 18.34 -5.77
N ILE A 152 -0.27 19.27 -6.69
CA ILE A 152 0.46 20.55 -6.80
C ILE A 152 0.44 21.31 -5.47
N ALA A 153 -0.71 21.40 -4.82
CA ALA A 153 -0.87 22.03 -3.52
C ALA A 153 0.04 21.41 -2.44
N VAL A 154 0.07 20.07 -2.39
CA VAL A 154 0.90 19.33 -1.43
C VAL A 154 2.39 19.56 -1.66
N LYS A 155 2.85 19.56 -2.93
CA LYS A 155 4.25 19.82 -3.26
C LYS A 155 4.67 21.25 -2.92
N LYS A 156 3.86 22.23 -3.27
CA LYS A 156 4.10 23.66 -2.92
C LYS A 156 4.18 23.85 -1.41
N TYR A 157 3.26 23.24 -0.66
CA TYR A 157 3.29 23.32 0.79
C TYR A 157 4.56 22.70 1.37
N ALA A 158 4.98 21.52 0.90
CA ALA A 158 6.20 20.86 1.36
C ALA A 158 7.47 21.69 1.05
N GLN A 159 7.51 22.39 -0.08
CA GLN A 159 8.60 23.30 -0.43
C GLN A 159 8.62 24.55 0.46
N SER A 160 7.47 25.09 0.80
CA SER A 160 7.33 26.27 1.69
C SER A 160 7.51 25.91 3.17
N ASN A 161 7.27 24.66 3.55
CA ASN A 161 7.37 24.14 4.92
C ASN A 161 8.24 22.89 4.93
N PRO A 162 9.54 23.00 4.62
CA PRO A 162 10.40 21.83 4.44
C PRO A 162 10.58 21.07 5.75
N HIS A 163 10.39 19.78 5.70
CA HIS A 163 10.66 18.90 6.82
C HIS A 163 12.17 18.70 7.04
N ARG A 164 12.51 18.26 8.24
CA ARG A 164 13.91 17.99 8.59
C ARG A 164 14.44 16.75 7.87
N MET A 165 15.63 16.88 7.30
CA MET A 165 16.44 15.79 6.75
C MET A 165 17.71 15.65 7.60
N GLY A 166 18.09 14.41 7.89
CA GLY A 166 19.35 14.07 8.56
C GLY A 166 20.57 14.39 7.67
N GLU A 167 21.69 14.69 8.31
CA GLU A 167 22.93 14.98 7.58
C GLU A 167 23.57 13.72 7.01
N TRP A 168 24.01 13.80 5.77
CA TRP A 168 24.80 12.79 5.10
C TRP A 168 26.22 13.25 4.87
N THR A 169 27.18 12.37 5.08
CA THR A 169 28.61 12.64 4.82
C THR A 169 29.28 11.41 4.21
N PRO A 170 30.39 11.60 3.48
CA PRO A 170 31.20 10.47 2.99
C PRO A 170 31.74 9.55 4.09
N ALA A 171 31.75 10.00 5.34
CA ALA A 171 32.21 9.23 6.50
C ALA A 171 31.13 8.26 7.05
N SER A 172 29.89 8.33 6.58
CA SER A 172 28.83 7.41 7.00
C SER A 172 29.21 5.97 6.67
N LYS A 173 29.10 5.10 7.67
CA LYS A 173 29.33 3.66 7.54
C LYS A 173 28.08 2.88 7.14
N THR A 174 26.93 3.58 6.99
CA THR A 174 25.69 2.95 6.58
C THR A 174 25.81 2.37 5.18
N VAL A 175 25.42 1.13 5.01
CA VAL A 175 25.50 0.39 3.74
C VAL A 175 24.23 -0.43 3.53
N VAL A 176 23.98 -0.80 2.29
CA VAL A 176 23.04 -1.88 1.94
C VAL A 176 23.85 -3.12 1.64
N SER A 177 23.46 -4.24 2.22
CA SER A 177 24.04 -5.56 1.93
C SER A 177 22.99 -6.44 1.29
N ALA A 178 23.32 -7.03 0.13
CA ALA A 178 22.48 -7.95 -0.63
C ALA A 178 23.25 -9.21 -1.00
N MET A 179 22.54 -10.28 -1.35
CA MET A 179 23.16 -11.54 -1.76
C MET A 179 23.91 -11.35 -3.08
N SER A 180 25.05 -12.01 -3.23
CA SER A 180 25.85 -11.98 -4.48
C SER A 180 25.43 -13.03 -5.51
N GLY A 181 24.39 -13.81 -5.21
CA GLY A 181 23.82 -14.86 -6.02
C GLY A 181 22.96 -15.79 -5.18
N GLY A 182 22.16 -16.62 -5.83
CA GLY A 182 21.22 -17.52 -5.15
C GLY A 182 19.95 -16.83 -4.64
N ASP A 183 19.77 -15.54 -4.91
CA ASP A 183 18.56 -14.76 -4.65
C ASP A 183 17.56 -14.86 -5.80
N PHE A 184 16.39 -14.26 -5.62
CA PHE A 184 15.35 -14.28 -6.64
C PHE A 184 15.77 -13.61 -7.95
N PHE A 185 16.53 -12.53 -7.88
CA PHE A 185 17.04 -11.84 -9.07
C PHE A 185 17.95 -12.75 -9.90
N SER A 186 18.90 -13.41 -9.25
CA SER A 186 19.93 -14.20 -9.96
C SER A 186 19.39 -15.50 -10.57
N ASN A 187 18.35 -16.07 -9.99
CA ASN A 187 17.79 -17.36 -10.41
C ASN A 187 16.53 -17.21 -11.28
N GLU A 188 16.15 -15.97 -11.64
CA GLU A 188 14.94 -15.72 -12.39
C GLU A 188 15.07 -16.19 -13.85
N THR A 189 14.04 -16.89 -14.31
CA THR A 189 13.79 -17.19 -15.71
C THR A 189 12.46 -16.61 -16.13
N SER A 190 12.35 -16.13 -17.35
CA SER A 190 11.12 -15.53 -17.87
C SER A 190 10.89 -15.93 -19.33
N ALA A 191 9.62 -16.01 -19.72
CA ALA A 191 9.24 -16.29 -21.10
C ALA A 191 7.89 -15.68 -21.43
N THR A 192 7.78 -15.10 -22.63
CA THR A 192 6.51 -14.64 -23.18
C THR A 192 5.82 -15.77 -23.93
N LEU A 193 4.58 -16.10 -23.52
CA LEU A 193 3.80 -17.18 -24.16
C LEU A 193 3.28 -16.75 -25.53
N PRO A 194 3.59 -17.49 -26.61
CA PRO A 194 3.14 -17.15 -27.95
C PRO A 194 1.64 -17.43 -28.18
N ALA A 195 1.04 -18.30 -27.37
CA ALA A 195 -0.37 -18.69 -27.43
C ALA A 195 -0.95 -18.84 -26.03
N ALA A 196 -2.28 -18.74 -25.91
CA ALA A 196 -2.96 -19.04 -24.66
C ALA A 196 -2.68 -20.49 -24.24
N SER A 197 -2.37 -20.70 -22.95
CA SER A 197 -2.02 -22.01 -22.44
C SER A 197 -2.46 -22.18 -20.99
N LYS A 198 -2.66 -23.44 -20.58
CA LYS A 198 -2.76 -23.83 -19.18
C LYS A 198 -1.42 -24.37 -18.72
N ALA A 199 -1.17 -24.31 -17.41
CA ALA A 199 0.07 -24.81 -16.84
C ALA A 199 -0.17 -25.45 -15.47
N LYS A 200 0.75 -26.34 -15.10
CA LYS A 200 0.90 -26.86 -13.73
C LYS A 200 2.33 -26.66 -13.24
N ILE A 201 2.49 -26.57 -11.93
CA ILE A 201 3.78 -26.52 -11.24
C ILE A 201 3.97 -27.87 -10.52
N VAL A 202 5.07 -28.54 -10.76
CA VAL A 202 5.38 -29.84 -10.16
C VAL A 202 6.78 -29.83 -9.55
N LEU A 203 6.96 -30.59 -8.48
CA LEU A 203 8.27 -30.95 -7.93
C LEU A 203 8.57 -32.41 -8.27
N GLU A 204 9.60 -32.63 -9.07
CA GLU A 204 10.16 -33.97 -9.32
C GLU A 204 11.27 -34.22 -8.31
N SER A 205 11.07 -35.16 -7.41
CA SER A 205 12.03 -35.55 -6.36
C SER A 205 12.34 -37.04 -6.43
N ALA A 206 13.24 -37.51 -5.58
CA ALA A 206 13.52 -38.96 -5.44
C ALA A 206 12.26 -39.77 -5.03
N ALA A 207 11.28 -39.14 -4.41
CA ALA A 207 10.00 -39.75 -4.02
C ALA A 207 8.96 -39.78 -5.16
N GLY A 208 9.26 -39.19 -6.31
CA GLY A 208 8.38 -39.05 -7.47
C GLY A 208 7.89 -37.61 -7.71
N GLU A 209 6.91 -37.45 -8.60
CA GLU A 209 6.31 -36.16 -8.94
C GLU A 209 5.25 -35.78 -7.89
N THR A 210 5.36 -34.54 -7.41
CA THR A 210 4.35 -33.88 -6.56
C THR A 210 3.81 -32.64 -7.27
N VAL A 211 2.50 -32.55 -7.46
CA VAL A 211 1.86 -31.34 -8.02
C VAL A 211 1.78 -30.29 -6.93
N LEU A 212 2.53 -29.20 -7.08
CA LEU A 212 2.50 -28.04 -6.18
C LEU A 212 1.32 -27.12 -6.49
N LYS A 213 1.02 -26.94 -7.78
CA LYS A 213 -0.12 -26.14 -8.25
C LYS A 213 -0.59 -26.61 -9.61
N ASP A 214 -1.89 -26.66 -9.80
CA ASP A 214 -2.55 -26.99 -11.07
C ASP A 214 -3.58 -25.92 -11.43
N GLY A 215 -4.06 -25.98 -12.68
CA GLY A 215 -5.14 -25.13 -13.17
C GLY A 215 -4.73 -23.67 -13.43
N LEU A 216 -3.44 -23.38 -13.60
CA LEU A 216 -2.98 -22.07 -14.04
C LEU A 216 -3.40 -21.84 -15.49
N SER A 217 -3.82 -20.61 -15.82
CA SER A 217 -4.27 -20.24 -17.18
C SER A 217 -3.74 -18.88 -17.57
N TYR A 218 -3.07 -18.83 -18.71
CA TYR A 218 -2.41 -17.64 -19.23
C TYR A 218 -2.91 -17.32 -20.64
N PRO A 219 -3.37 -16.09 -20.91
CA PRO A 219 -3.61 -15.60 -22.26
C PRO A 219 -2.33 -15.56 -23.11
N ALA A 220 -2.47 -15.54 -24.43
CA ALA A 220 -1.35 -15.29 -25.34
C ALA A 220 -0.67 -13.95 -25.02
N GLY A 221 0.64 -13.90 -25.15
CA GLY A 221 1.45 -12.73 -24.86
C GLY A 221 1.67 -12.46 -23.36
N THR A 222 1.29 -13.39 -22.48
CA THR A 222 1.62 -13.26 -21.07
C THR A 222 3.09 -13.54 -20.84
N VAL A 223 3.78 -12.63 -20.15
CA VAL A 223 5.11 -12.86 -19.59
C VAL A 223 4.95 -13.68 -18.32
N VAL A 224 5.58 -14.83 -18.27
CA VAL A 224 5.53 -15.76 -17.11
C VAL A 224 6.94 -15.93 -16.58
N ASP A 225 7.09 -15.71 -15.28
CA ASP A 225 8.37 -15.77 -14.58
C ASP A 225 8.38 -16.91 -13.57
N ALA A 226 9.56 -17.46 -13.34
CA ALA A 226 9.81 -18.36 -12.24
C ALA A 226 11.20 -18.11 -11.67
N THR A 227 11.32 -18.21 -10.35
CA THR A 227 12.58 -18.01 -9.65
C THR A 227 12.61 -18.74 -8.32
N TYR A 228 13.77 -18.81 -7.69
CA TYR A 228 13.90 -19.30 -6.32
C TYR A 228 15.03 -18.60 -5.57
N MET A 229 14.90 -18.56 -4.24
CA MET A 229 15.97 -18.19 -3.34
C MET A 229 16.54 -19.45 -2.68
N SER A 230 17.84 -19.62 -2.79
CA SER A 230 18.53 -20.73 -2.14
C SER A 230 18.61 -20.51 -0.64
N ALA A 231 18.04 -21.40 0.14
CA ALA A 231 18.09 -21.35 1.61
C ALA A 231 19.52 -21.41 2.12
N ALA A 232 20.36 -22.27 1.54
CA ALA A 232 21.77 -22.39 1.93
C ALA A 232 22.58 -21.12 1.64
N ALA A 233 22.35 -20.47 0.48
CA ALA A 233 23.00 -19.21 0.14
C ALA A 233 22.51 -18.07 1.05
N LEU A 234 21.21 -18.04 1.37
CA LEU A 234 20.63 -17.08 2.30
C LEU A 234 21.20 -17.23 3.71
N ASP A 235 21.30 -18.44 4.23
CA ASP A 235 21.87 -18.71 5.56
C ASP A 235 23.34 -18.27 5.63
N ALA A 236 24.13 -18.59 4.61
CA ALA A 236 25.54 -18.17 4.52
C ALA A 236 25.66 -16.64 4.47
N PHE A 237 24.84 -15.98 3.65
CA PHE A 237 24.80 -14.52 3.55
C PHE A 237 24.44 -13.86 4.87
N LEU A 238 23.39 -14.33 5.56
CA LEU A 238 22.96 -13.77 6.84
C LEU A 238 24.04 -13.93 7.92
N ALA A 239 24.69 -15.09 7.99
CA ALA A 239 25.80 -15.32 8.91
C ALA A 239 26.97 -14.38 8.64
N GLU A 240 27.34 -14.19 7.36
CA GLU A 240 28.37 -13.23 6.94
C GLU A 240 28.01 -11.81 7.35
N GLN A 241 26.77 -11.38 7.11
CA GLN A 241 26.33 -10.01 7.42
C GLN A 241 26.29 -9.72 8.91
N ILE A 242 25.98 -10.69 9.76
CA ILE A 242 26.08 -10.56 11.22
C ILE A 242 27.53 -10.24 11.63
N GLU A 243 28.50 -11.00 11.12
CA GLU A 243 29.91 -10.79 11.44
C GLU A 243 30.45 -9.49 10.83
N ALA A 244 30.11 -9.17 9.59
CA ALA A 244 30.49 -7.92 8.94
C ALA A 244 29.96 -6.69 9.70
N THR A 245 28.70 -6.74 10.15
CA THR A 245 28.09 -5.69 10.96
C THR A 245 28.83 -5.48 12.28
N LYS A 246 29.19 -6.58 12.94
CA LYS A 246 29.98 -6.57 14.19
C LYS A 246 31.36 -5.94 13.97
N ALA A 247 32.05 -6.34 12.91
CA ALA A 247 33.36 -5.80 12.57
C ALA A 247 33.33 -4.30 12.21
N ALA A 248 32.28 -3.85 11.52
CA ALA A 248 32.07 -2.45 11.17
C ALA A 248 31.67 -1.58 12.38
N GLY A 249 31.11 -2.18 13.43
CA GLY A 249 30.56 -1.48 14.60
C GLY A 249 29.30 -0.68 14.24
N THR A 250 28.43 -1.23 13.42
CA THR A 250 27.18 -0.65 12.99
C THR A 250 25.98 -1.45 13.56
N LEU A 251 24.75 -0.97 13.34
CA LEU A 251 23.54 -1.74 13.68
C LEU A 251 23.26 -2.78 12.60
N PHE A 252 22.80 -3.97 13.02
CA PHE A 252 22.18 -4.94 12.10
C PHE A 252 20.70 -4.58 11.91
N SER A 253 20.24 -4.46 10.68
CA SER A 253 18.84 -4.17 10.37
C SER A 253 18.40 -4.94 9.14
N LEU A 254 17.41 -5.81 9.29
CA LEU A 254 16.79 -6.53 8.19
C LEU A 254 15.64 -5.73 7.60
N HIS A 255 15.56 -5.63 6.28
CA HIS A 255 14.50 -4.91 5.58
C HIS A 255 13.93 -5.75 4.44
N MET A 256 12.63 -5.98 4.45
CA MET A 256 11.90 -6.78 3.46
C MET A 256 10.41 -6.43 3.45
N LYS A 257 9.64 -7.05 2.56
CA LYS A 257 8.22 -6.75 2.35
C LYS A 257 7.27 -7.77 2.99
N ALA A 258 7.57 -8.22 4.18
CA ALA A 258 6.94 -9.37 4.84
C ALA A 258 5.42 -9.29 5.02
N THR A 259 4.80 -8.11 4.96
CA THR A 259 3.33 -7.97 5.07
C THR A 259 2.60 -8.15 3.75
N MET A 260 3.24 -7.88 2.62
CA MET A 260 2.68 -8.07 1.29
C MET A 260 3.15 -9.39 0.68
N MET A 261 4.44 -9.70 0.73
CA MET A 261 5.05 -10.98 0.34
C MET A 261 4.81 -12.03 1.42
N LYS A 262 3.56 -12.38 1.67
CA LYS A 262 3.07 -13.12 2.85
C LYS A 262 3.58 -14.57 2.95
N VAL A 263 4.13 -15.13 1.88
CA VAL A 263 4.66 -16.50 1.87
C VAL A 263 6.17 -16.47 1.89
N SER A 264 6.84 -15.83 0.92
CA SER A 264 8.30 -15.84 0.83
C SER A 264 8.99 -15.10 1.97
N ASP A 265 8.54 -13.91 2.31
CA ASP A 265 9.31 -13.03 3.20
C ASP A 265 9.27 -13.45 4.68
N PRO A 266 8.17 -13.99 5.25
CA PRO A 266 8.22 -14.58 6.57
C PRO A 266 9.17 -15.75 6.69
N ILE A 267 9.38 -16.54 5.63
CA ILE A 267 10.36 -17.64 5.60
C ILE A 267 11.78 -17.05 5.63
N ILE A 268 12.07 -16.06 4.78
CA ILE A 268 13.37 -15.34 4.78
C ILE A 268 13.63 -14.72 6.16
N PHE A 269 12.62 -14.12 6.76
CA PHE A 269 12.71 -13.56 8.12
C PHE A 269 13.06 -14.63 9.16
N GLY A 270 12.46 -15.82 9.06
CA GLY A 270 12.76 -16.97 9.91
C GLY A 270 14.21 -17.44 9.78
N HIS A 271 14.79 -17.40 8.58
CA HIS A 271 16.22 -17.64 8.36
C HIS A 271 17.10 -16.61 9.10
N ALA A 272 16.71 -15.32 9.09
CA ALA A 272 17.44 -14.31 9.86
C ALA A 272 17.37 -14.54 11.38
N VAL A 273 16.21 -14.93 11.91
CA VAL A 273 16.06 -15.31 13.33
C VAL A 273 16.94 -16.51 13.69
N LYS A 274 16.94 -17.53 12.84
CA LYS A 274 17.83 -18.72 13.03
C LYS A 274 19.30 -18.33 12.96
N ALA A 275 19.73 -17.54 11.97
CA ALA A 275 21.11 -17.09 11.85
C ALA A 275 21.55 -16.25 13.06
N TRP A 276 20.66 -15.38 13.55
CA TRP A 276 20.94 -14.59 14.76
C TRP A 276 21.15 -15.45 16.01
N LEU A 277 20.35 -16.51 16.18
CA LEU A 277 20.38 -17.43 17.32
C LEU A 277 20.99 -18.80 16.96
N ALA A 278 21.86 -18.88 15.94
CA ALA A 278 22.38 -20.16 15.45
C ALA A 278 22.90 -21.08 16.56
N PRO A 279 23.75 -20.65 17.53
CA PRO A 279 24.19 -21.53 18.62
C PRO A 279 23.05 -22.05 19.51
N VAL A 280 21.96 -21.30 19.63
CA VAL A 280 20.79 -21.72 20.42
C VAL A 280 20.00 -22.79 19.67
N PHE A 281 19.80 -22.60 18.37
CA PHE A 281 19.13 -23.59 17.52
C PHE A 281 19.96 -24.88 17.40
N ASP A 282 21.30 -24.79 17.34
CA ASP A 282 22.20 -25.96 17.33
C ASP A 282 22.09 -26.78 18.63
N ALA A 283 21.96 -26.10 19.77
CA ALA A 283 21.90 -26.76 21.07
C ALA A 283 20.49 -27.26 21.46
N TYR A 284 19.44 -26.49 21.07
CA TYR A 284 18.08 -26.70 21.58
C TYR A 284 17.01 -26.77 20.49
N GLY A 285 17.38 -26.89 19.21
CA GLY A 285 16.44 -26.82 18.07
C GLY A 285 15.28 -27.81 18.16
N ASP A 286 15.56 -29.08 18.52
CA ASP A 286 14.53 -30.11 18.68
C ASP A 286 13.58 -29.81 19.85
N LYS A 287 14.10 -29.30 20.96
CA LYS A 287 13.29 -28.89 22.11
C LYS A 287 12.41 -27.68 21.76
N MET A 288 12.97 -26.69 21.08
CA MET A 288 12.25 -25.51 20.62
C MET A 288 11.13 -25.91 19.62
N LYS A 289 11.42 -26.83 18.71
CA LYS A 289 10.41 -27.38 17.80
C LYS A 289 9.27 -28.07 18.55
N ALA A 290 9.60 -28.87 19.56
CA ALA A 290 8.59 -29.53 20.40
C ALA A 290 7.72 -28.55 21.20
N LEU A 291 8.26 -27.38 21.56
CA LEU A 291 7.55 -26.27 22.20
C LEU A 291 6.71 -25.45 21.21
N GLY A 292 6.74 -25.77 19.91
CA GLY A 292 5.99 -25.06 18.88
C GLY A 292 6.60 -23.71 18.50
N VAL A 293 7.92 -23.55 18.65
CA VAL A 293 8.64 -22.36 18.17
C VAL A 293 8.61 -22.33 16.66
N ASN A 294 8.13 -21.23 16.11
CA ASN A 294 8.17 -20.94 14.68
C ASN A 294 9.05 -19.68 14.45
N PRO A 295 10.26 -19.81 13.91
CA PRO A 295 11.15 -18.67 13.66
C PRO A 295 10.55 -17.63 12.73
N ASN A 296 9.69 -18.04 11.80
CA ASN A 296 9.03 -17.15 10.85
C ASN A 296 8.07 -16.14 11.53
N ALA A 297 7.68 -16.40 12.79
CA ALA A 297 6.88 -15.49 13.59
C ALA A 297 7.72 -14.47 14.38
N GLY A 298 9.04 -14.60 14.39
CA GLY A 298 10.00 -13.67 14.98
C GLY A 298 10.41 -13.97 16.42
N LEU A 299 11.36 -13.18 16.91
CA LEU A 299 11.91 -13.29 18.26
C LEU A 299 10.85 -13.10 19.34
N GLY A 300 9.88 -12.21 19.15
CA GLY A 300 8.81 -11.99 20.13
C GLY A 300 8.00 -13.25 20.42
N ALA A 301 7.57 -13.93 19.37
CA ALA A 301 6.85 -15.20 19.50
C ALA A 301 7.74 -16.32 20.04
N LEU A 302 9.02 -16.36 19.64
CA LEU A 302 9.99 -17.33 20.13
C LEU A 302 10.19 -17.17 21.63
N LEU A 303 10.49 -15.95 22.11
CA LEU A 303 10.72 -15.68 23.53
C LEU A 303 9.50 -16.04 24.40
N GLU A 304 8.29 -15.75 23.93
CA GLU A 304 7.06 -16.13 24.64
C GLU A 304 6.90 -17.65 24.76
N ARG A 305 7.32 -18.42 23.74
CA ARG A 305 7.27 -19.89 23.77
C ARG A 305 8.28 -20.54 24.71
N VAL A 306 9.44 -19.91 24.88
CA VAL A 306 10.55 -20.48 25.68
C VAL A 306 10.74 -19.77 27.04
N LYS A 307 9.86 -18.87 27.43
CA LYS A 307 9.99 -18.08 28.67
C LYS A 307 10.13 -18.92 29.93
N ASP A 308 9.52 -20.10 29.95
CA ASP A 308 9.54 -21.03 31.08
C ASP A 308 10.70 -22.05 30.99
N GLU A 309 11.62 -21.89 30.05
CA GLU A 309 12.80 -22.73 29.79
C GLU A 309 14.11 -21.99 30.13
N PRO A 310 14.54 -21.98 31.38
CA PRO A 310 15.65 -21.15 31.85
C PRO A 310 16.97 -21.41 31.12
N GLU A 311 17.24 -22.65 30.71
CA GLU A 311 18.46 -23.01 29.96
C GLU A 311 18.47 -22.37 28.56
N ILE A 312 17.31 -22.38 27.87
CA ILE A 312 17.17 -21.78 26.54
C ILE A 312 17.27 -20.25 26.68
N MET A 313 16.60 -19.67 27.66
CA MET A 313 16.67 -18.21 27.91
C MET A 313 18.09 -17.74 28.20
N ALA A 314 18.84 -18.46 29.06
CA ALA A 314 20.23 -18.13 29.32
C ALA A 314 21.14 -18.29 28.09
N SER A 315 20.87 -19.28 27.24
CA SER A 315 21.57 -19.46 25.96
C SER A 315 21.27 -18.31 24.97
N ILE A 316 20.03 -17.84 24.91
CA ILE A 316 19.63 -16.68 24.07
C ILE A 316 20.36 -15.42 24.54
N GLU A 317 20.40 -15.17 25.85
CA GLU A 317 21.10 -14.00 26.41
C GLU A 317 22.60 -14.06 26.11
N ALA A 318 23.24 -15.20 26.31
CA ALA A 318 24.65 -15.39 26.03
C ALA A 318 24.95 -15.23 24.53
N CYS A 319 24.10 -15.76 23.65
CA CYS A 319 24.24 -15.62 22.22
C CYS A 319 24.09 -14.12 21.81
N THR A 320 23.05 -13.45 22.27
CA THR A 320 22.78 -12.06 21.95
C THR A 320 23.91 -11.13 22.40
N ALA A 321 24.53 -11.38 23.54
CA ALA A 321 25.68 -10.63 24.05
C ALA A 321 26.93 -10.71 23.14
N THR A 322 27.01 -11.69 22.26
CA THR A 322 28.11 -11.84 21.29
C THR A 322 27.82 -11.20 19.93
N ARG A 323 26.55 -10.81 19.66
CA ARG A 323 26.11 -10.27 18.39
C ARG A 323 26.37 -8.76 18.26
N PRO A 324 26.34 -8.17 17.04
CA PRO A 324 26.34 -6.73 16.87
C PRO A 324 25.06 -6.13 17.49
N PRO A 325 25.05 -4.82 17.80
CA PRO A 325 23.81 -4.17 18.19
C PRO A 325 22.79 -4.22 17.05
N MET A 326 21.51 -4.41 17.40
CA MET A 326 20.43 -4.49 16.44
C MET A 326 19.66 -3.16 16.37
N TYR A 327 19.14 -2.83 15.20
CA TYR A 327 18.18 -1.75 15.04
C TYR A 327 16.95 -1.99 15.93
N MET A 328 16.56 -0.97 16.68
CA MET A 328 15.48 -1.07 17.67
C MET A 328 14.20 -0.43 17.14
N VAL A 329 13.11 -1.16 17.23
CA VAL A 329 11.75 -0.65 17.01
C VAL A 329 11.27 0.12 18.25
N ASN A 330 11.59 -0.40 19.43
CA ASN A 330 11.32 0.25 20.70
C ASN A 330 12.41 -0.14 21.73
N SER A 331 13.37 0.74 21.93
CA SER A 331 14.51 0.48 22.81
C SER A 331 14.10 0.36 24.27
N ASP A 332 13.13 1.14 24.74
CA ASP A 332 12.68 1.13 26.13
C ASP A 332 12.04 -0.22 26.52
N ARG A 333 11.46 -0.90 25.54
CA ARG A 333 10.82 -2.21 25.71
C ARG A 333 11.68 -3.38 25.23
N GLY A 334 12.88 -3.12 24.72
CA GLY A 334 13.76 -4.14 24.15
C GLY A 334 13.24 -4.78 22.85
N ILE A 335 12.34 -4.10 22.10
CA ILE A 335 11.78 -4.61 20.87
C ILE A 335 12.73 -4.28 19.72
N THR A 336 13.30 -5.32 19.13
CA THR A 336 14.26 -5.23 18.04
C THR A 336 13.60 -5.38 16.67
N ASN A 337 14.36 -5.09 15.63
CA ASN A 337 14.01 -5.32 14.22
C ASN A 337 13.65 -6.78 13.88
N LEU A 338 14.10 -7.79 14.67
CA LEU A 338 13.73 -9.21 14.47
C LEU A 338 12.58 -9.72 15.36
N HIS A 339 11.86 -8.84 16.08
CA HIS A 339 10.78 -9.28 16.97
C HIS A 339 9.56 -9.80 16.23
N VAL A 340 9.10 -9.08 15.20
CA VAL A 340 7.98 -9.51 14.36
C VAL A 340 8.22 -9.12 12.90
N PRO A 341 7.80 -9.94 11.92
CA PRO A 341 8.00 -9.66 10.50
C PRO A 341 7.38 -8.34 10.05
N SER A 342 6.30 -7.89 10.67
CA SER A 342 5.63 -6.62 10.35
C SER A 342 6.44 -5.37 10.71
N ASP A 343 7.51 -5.49 11.48
CA ASP A 343 8.37 -4.35 11.85
C ASP A 343 9.49 -4.09 10.83
N VAL A 344 9.67 -4.95 9.84
CA VAL A 344 10.73 -4.85 8.82
C VAL A 344 10.24 -4.39 7.45
N ILE A 345 9.05 -3.80 7.38
CA ILE A 345 8.45 -3.34 6.11
C ILE A 345 9.37 -2.29 5.48
N ILE A 346 10.03 -2.69 4.39
CA ILE A 346 11.06 -1.92 3.69
C ILE A 346 10.53 -0.57 3.18
N ASP A 347 9.26 -0.52 2.75
CA ASP A 347 8.62 0.70 2.23
C ASP A 347 8.60 1.84 3.25
N ALA A 348 8.51 1.51 4.53
CA ALA A 348 8.53 2.49 5.61
C ALA A 348 9.93 2.66 6.21
N SER A 349 10.63 1.55 6.44
CA SER A 349 11.88 1.54 7.21
C SER A 349 13.07 2.14 6.44
N MET A 350 13.25 1.79 5.16
CA MET A 350 14.36 2.31 4.38
C MET A 350 14.24 3.80 4.04
N PRO A 351 13.09 4.31 3.55
CA PRO A 351 12.95 5.75 3.34
C PRO A 351 13.11 6.58 4.62
N ALA A 352 12.63 6.07 5.76
CA ALA A 352 12.79 6.73 7.06
C ALA A 352 14.27 6.80 7.48
N LEU A 353 15.02 5.70 7.31
CA LEU A 353 16.44 5.63 7.58
C LEU A 353 17.23 6.57 6.67
N ILE A 354 16.92 6.59 5.36
CA ILE A 354 17.59 7.50 4.41
C ILE A 354 17.28 8.96 4.75
N ARG A 355 16.04 9.27 5.08
CA ARG A 355 15.66 10.62 5.54
C ARG A 355 16.38 11.03 6.83
N ALA A 356 16.66 10.08 7.72
CA ALA A 356 17.40 10.32 8.96
C ALA A 356 18.93 10.42 8.79
N GLY A 357 19.45 10.49 7.57
CA GLY A 357 20.89 10.57 7.30
C GLY A 357 21.59 9.21 7.43
N GLY A 358 20.86 8.11 7.18
CA GLY A 358 21.37 6.75 7.27
C GLY A 358 21.46 6.22 8.70
N LYS A 359 20.83 6.87 9.65
CA LYS A 359 20.93 6.51 11.05
C LYS A 359 19.76 5.64 11.48
N GLY A 360 20.08 4.50 12.10
CA GLY A 360 19.15 3.64 12.80
C GLY A 360 19.17 3.89 14.31
N TRP A 361 18.12 3.48 15.01
CA TRP A 361 18.00 3.63 16.46
C TRP A 361 18.58 2.41 17.18
N GLY A 362 19.55 2.63 18.05
CA GLY A 362 20.26 1.59 18.75
C GLY A 362 19.66 1.23 20.13
N PRO A 363 20.12 0.14 20.76
CA PRO A 363 19.69 -0.28 22.10
C PRO A 363 20.09 0.68 23.22
N ASP A 364 21.02 1.58 22.96
CA ASP A 364 21.48 2.65 23.86
C ASP A 364 20.65 3.96 23.75
N ASN A 365 19.52 3.91 23.06
CA ASN A 365 18.66 5.07 22.76
C ASN A 365 19.40 6.18 22.00
N LYS A 366 20.29 5.79 21.07
CA LYS A 366 21.01 6.73 20.19
C LYS A 366 20.94 6.28 18.74
N GLU A 367 21.20 7.24 17.85
CA GLU A 367 21.30 6.99 16.41
C GLU A 367 22.70 6.49 16.04
N HIS A 368 22.76 5.43 15.22
CA HIS A 368 23.99 4.82 14.72
C HIS A 368 23.94 4.54 13.24
N ASP A 369 25.10 4.44 12.60
CA ASP A 369 25.22 3.89 11.26
C ASP A 369 24.72 2.44 11.23
N THR A 370 24.17 2.03 10.09
CA THR A 370 23.39 0.77 9.98
C THR A 370 23.86 -0.04 8.78
N ASN A 371 24.01 -1.34 8.97
CA ASN A 371 24.02 -2.29 7.87
C ASN A 371 22.57 -2.68 7.55
N CYS A 372 22.07 -2.18 6.42
CA CYS A 372 20.73 -2.47 5.91
C CYS A 372 20.78 -3.77 5.11
N VAL A 373 20.39 -4.88 5.73
CA VAL A 373 20.41 -6.20 5.10
C VAL A 373 19.15 -6.39 4.28
N ILE A 374 19.30 -6.45 2.97
CA ILE A 374 18.22 -6.61 1.97
C ILE A 374 18.62 -7.75 1.04
N PRO A 375 18.19 -9.00 1.30
CA PRO A 375 18.72 -10.18 0.59
C PRO A 375 18.52 -10.15 -0.93
N ASP A 376 17.36 -9.65 -1.43
CA ASP A 376 16.96 -9.74 -2.82
C ASP A 376 17.44 -8.55 -3.66
N ASN A 377 18.22 -8.82 -4.70
CA ASN A 377 18.71 -7.81 -5.64
C ASN A 377 17.64 -7.28 -6.62
N SER A 378 16.45 -7.79 -6.60
CA SER A 378 15.36 -7.20 -7.41
C SER A 378 15.08 -5.74 -7.03
N TYR A 379 15.38 -5.34 -5.79
CA TYR A 379 15.12 -3.98 -5.28
C TYR A 379 16.21 -3.40 -4.37
N ALA A 380 17.11 -4.20 -3.81
CA ALA A 380 18.21 -3.71 -2.98
C ALA A 380 19.05 -2.60 -3.67
N PRO A 381 19.33 -2.68 -4.98
CA PRO A 381 20.12 -1.65 -5.68
C PRO A 381 19.52 -0.25 -5.65
N VAL A 382 18.20 -0.11 -5.51
CA VAL A 382 17.51 1.19 -5.39
C VAL A 382 17.98 1.93 -4.12
N TYR A 383 17.96 1.23 -2.99
CA TYR A 383 18.31 1.81 -1.70
C TYR A 383 19.82 1.99 -1.56
N ASP A 384 20.61 1.05 -2.10
CA ASP A 384 22.06 1.17 -2.13
C ASP A 384 22.48 2.41 -2.93
N ALA A 385 21.95 2.58 -4.14
CA ALA A 385 22.20 3.77 -4.97
C ALA A 385 21.82 5.08 -4.27
N ALA A 386 20.66 5.10 -3.58
CA ALA A 386 20.21 6.28 -2.84
C ALA A 386 21.19 6.63 -1.69
N ILE A 387 21.61 5.64 -0.92
CA ILE A 387 22.56 5.84 0.19
C ILE A 387 23.91 6.34 -0.34
N GLU A 388 24.47 5.70 -1.36
CA GLU A 388 25.75 6.12 -1.95
C GLU A 388 25.66 7.52 -2.58
N PHE A 389 24.53 7.83 -3.24
CA PHE A 389 24.30 9.18 -3.76
C PHE A 389 24.31 10.24 -2.66
N PHE A 390 23.59 10.00 -1.55
CA PHE A 390 23.55 10.97 -0.45
C PHE A 390 24.87 11.07 0.32
N LYS A 391 25.62 10.00 0.46
CA LYS A 391 27.00 10.07 1.00
C LYS A 391 27.89 11.01 0.18
N ALA A 392 27.77 10.95 -1.15
CA ALA A 392 28.59 11.75 -2.04
C ALA A 392 28.12 13.22 -2.17
N ASN A 393 26.80 13.46 -2.15
CA ASN A 393 26.20 14.75 -2.48
C ASN A 393 25.56 15.48 -1.29
N GLY A 394 25.51 14.85 -0.12
CA GLY A 394 24.77 15.37 1.03
C GLY A 394 23.26 15.16 0.92
N LYS A 395 22.52 15.64 1.92
CA LYS A 395 21.06 15.45 2.03
C LYS A 395 20.28 16.20 0.95
N LEU A 396 19.12 15.65 0.58
CA LEU A 396 18.13 16.36 -0.23
C LEU A 396 17.60 17.59 0.52
N ASN A 397 17.37 18.69 -0.22
CA ASN A 397 16.67 19.87 0.31
C ASN A 397 15.21 19.87 -0.15
N PRO A 398 14.23 19.54 0.70
CA PRO A 398 12.82 19.49 0.30
C PRO A 398 12.27 20.83 -0.20
N ALA A 399 12.85 21.97 0.21
CA ALA A 399 12.41 23.30 -0.23
C ALA A 399 12.67 23.56 -1.73
N THR A 400 13.69 22.91 -2.30
CA THR A 400 14.11 23.15 -3.70
C THR A 400 14.03 21.91 -4.58
N ALA A 401 13.83 20.74 -3.99
CA ALA A 401 13.79 19.48 -4.73
C ALA A 401 12.61 19.42 -5.72
N GLY A 402 12.89 18.90 -6.90
CA GLY A 402 11.87 18.45 -7.83
C GLY A 402 11.05 17.27 -7.31
N THR A 403 10.29 16.62 -8.19
CA THR A 403 9.45 15.46 -7.84
C THR A 403 9.73 14.27 -8.74
N VAL A 404 9.62 13.07 -8.17
CA VAL A 404 9.58 11.81 -8.93
C VAL A 404 8.15 11.30 -8.94
N GLN A 405 7.51 11.36 -10.11
CA GLN A 405 6.22 10.70 -10.34
C GLN A 405 6.45 9.23 -10.65
N ASN A 406 5.48 8.35 -10.36
CA ASN A 406 5.60 6.94 -10.66
C ASN A 406 4.44 6.45 -11.51
N ILE A 407 4.76 5.89 -12.68
CA ILE A 407 3.85 5.14 -13.53
C ILE A 407 4.14 3.66 -13.33
N GLY A 408 3.22 2.95 -12.70
CA GLY A 408 3.42 1.58 -12.24
C GLY A 408 2.55 0.55 -12.95
N LEU A 409 3.16 -0.53 -13.42
CA LEU A 409 2.45 -1.69 -13.93
C LEU A 409 1.67 -2.36 -12.80
N MET A 410 0.35 -2.46 -12.92
CA MET A 410 -0.54 -2.96 -11.86
C MET A 410 -1.78 -3.67 -12.39
N ALA A 411 -2.21 -3.32 -13.62
CA ALA A 411 -3.50 -3.74 -14.15
C ALA A 411 -3.66 -5.27 -14.23
N GLN A 412 -4.91 -5.73 -14.08
CA GLN A 412 -5.33 -7.13 -14.20
C GLN A 412 -4.51 -8.09 -13.32
N LYS A 413 -4.26 -7.70 -12.08
CA LYS A 413 -3.50 -8.52 -11.12
C LYS A 413 -2.09 -8.82 -11.62
N ALA A 414 -1.39 -7.80 -12.18
CA ALA A 414 0.05 -7.89 -12.32
C ALA A 414 0.59 -8.35 -10.97
N GLU A 415 1.19 -9.55 -10.95
CA GLU A 415 1.35 -10.29 -9.71
C GLU A 415 2.48 -9.72 -8.87
N GLU A 416 2.29 -9.71 -7.56
CA GLU A 416 3.32 -9.39 -6.59
C GLU A 416 3.96 -10.69 -6.10
N TYR A 417 5.25 -10.79 -6.22
CA TYR A 417 6.00 -11.98 -5.82
C TYR A 417 5.80 -12.33 -4.34
N GLY A 418 5.67 -13.63 -4.05
CA GLY A 418 5.64 -14.13 -2.68
C GLY A 418 4.33 -14.01 -1.93
N SER A 419 3.29 -13.42 -2.55
CA SER A 419 1.94 -13.29 -1.97
C SER A 419 0.90 -14.23 -2.57
N HIS A 420 1.24 -14.90 -3.67
CA HIS A 420 0.32 -15.71 -4.46
C HIS A 420 0.37 -17.20 -4.12
N PRO A 421 -0.64 -17.99 -4.53
CA PRO A 421 -0.66 -19.44 -4.37
C PRO A 421 0.36 -20.17 -5.27
N THR A 422 1.28 -19.45 -5.88
CA THR A 422 2.41 -19.94 -6.68
C THR A 422 3.77 -19.70 -6.01
N THR A 423 3.77 -19.54 -4.69
CA THR A 423 4.99 -19.43 -3.87
C THR A 423 5.04 -20.61 -2.89
N PHE A 424 6.18 -21.30 -2.83
CA PHE A 424 6.35 -22.54 -2.08
C PHE A 424 7.69 -22.56 -1.35
N GLU A 425 7.70 -23.02 -0.09
CA GLU A 425 8.89 -23.55 0.56
C GLU A 425 9.05 -25.01 0.10
N ILE A 426 10.20 -25.35 -0.46
CA ILE A 426 10.43 -26.65 -1.09
C ILE A 426 10.66 -27.72 -0.01
N PRO A 427 9.86 -28.80 0.00
CA PRO A 427 9.95 -29.81 1.07
C PRO A 427 11.10 -30.77 0.93
N SER A 428 11.66 -30.94 -0.27
CA SER A 428 12.75 -31.89 -0.55
C SER A 428 13.53 -31.50 -1.79
N ALA A 429 14.79 -31.89 -1.86
CA ALA A 429 15.61 -31.71 -3.05
C ALA A 429 14.97 -32.33 -4.30
N GLY A 430 15.09 -31.65 -5.43
CA GLY A 430 14.52 -32.09 -6.69
C GLY A 430 14.60 -31.03 -7.79
N THR A 431 13.67 -31.12 -8.73
CA THR A 431 13.52 -30.12 -9.79
C THR A 431 12.08 -29.60 -9.81
N VAL A 432 11.91 -28.31 -9.62
CA VAL A 432 10.61 -27.68 -9.82
C VAL A 432 10.46 -27.33 -11.29
N LYS A 433 9.37 -27.75 -11.90
CA LYS A 433 9.03 -27.46 -13.30
C LYS A 433 7.68 -26.80 -13.41
N MET A 434 7.58 -25.81 -14.30
CA MET A 434 6.31 -25.32 -14.80
C MET A 434 6.08 -25.96 -16.19
N ILE A 435 5.00 -26.73 -16.32
CA ILE A 435 4.72 -27.53 -17.51
C ILE A 435 3.40 -27.05 -18.12
N LEU A 436 3.44 -26.72 -19.41
CA LEU A 436 2.26 -26.33 -20.18
C LEU A 436 1.42 -27.56 -20.54
N GLU A 437 0.15 -27.34 -20.93
CA GLU A 437 -0.80 -28.42 -21.26
C GLU A 437 -0.37 -29.29 -22.47
N ASP A 438 0.49 -28.77 -23.33
CA ASP A 438 1.08 -29.51 -24.46
C ASP A 438 2.33 -30.33 -24.09
N GLY A 439 2.73 -30.29 -22.80
CA GLY A 439 3.91 -30.96 -22.27
C GLY A 439 5.20 -30.15 -22.34
N THR A 440 5.16 -28.93 -22.86
CA THR A 440 6.34 -28.04 -22.88
C THR A 440 6.74 -27.65 -21.48
N VAL A 441 8.01 -27.82 -21.12
CA VAL A 441 8.56 -27.31 -19.84
C VAL A 441 8.95 -25.85 -20.05
N LEU A 442 8.14 -24.95 -19.48
CA LEU A 442 8.37 -23.51 -19.59
C LEU A 442 9.52 -23.05 -18.68
N HIS A 443 9.55 -23.52 -17.45
CA HIS A 443 10.59 -23.22 -16.46
C HIS A 443 11.03 -24.49 -15.76
N SER A 444 12.32 -24.56 -15.39
CA SER A 444 12.90 -25.70 -14.68
C SER A 444 14.05 -25.25 -13.78
N HIS A 445 13.93 -25.48 -12.46
CA HIS A 445 14.95 -25.12 -11.48
C HIS A 445 15.30 -26.34 -10.60
N ALA A 446 16.59 -26.63 -10.52
CA ALA A 446 17.08 -27.55 -9.48
C ALA A 446 17.02 -26.84 -8.14
N VAL A 447 16.43 -27.49 -7.12
CA VAL A 447 16.18 -26.93 -5.81
C VAL A 447 16.52 -27.90 -4.70
N GLU A 448 16.83 -27.35 -3.53
CA GLU A 448 17.08 -28.10 -2.31
C GLU A 448 15.91 -27.94 -1.32
N ALA A 449 15.88 -28.78 -0.29
CA ALA A 449 14.90 -28.62 0.79
C ALA A 449 15.08 -27.28 1.51
N GLY A 450 13.98 -26.55 1.69
CA GLY A 450 13.98 -25.22 2.31
C GLY A 450 14.15 -24.05 1.32
N ASP A 451 14.51 -24.31 0.07
CA ASP A 451 14.53 -23.27 -0.95
C ASP A 451 13.12 -22.67 -1.13
N ILE A 452 13.07 -21.37 -1.46
CA ILE A 452 11.81 -20.66 -1.66
C ILE A 452 11.62 -20.45 -3.16
N TRP A 453 10.71 -21.19 -3.76
CA TRP A 453 10.39 -21.07 -5.18
C TRP A 453 9.10 -20.29 -5.40
N ARG A 454 9.07 -19.42 -6.41
CA ARG A 454 7.88 -18.62 -6.75
C ARG A 454 7.77 -18.36 -8.24
N SER A 455 6.52 -18.13 -8.70
CA SER A 455 6.19 -17.72 -10.05
C SER A 455 5.25 -16.53 -10.04
N ALA A 456 5.38 -15.66 -11.05
CA ALA A 456 4.53 -14.51 -11.27
C ALA A 456 4.23 -14.36 -12.75
N SER A 457 3.29 -13.47 -13.10
CA SER A 457 2.97 -13.21 -14.49
C SER A 457 2.49 -11.78 -14.74
N ALA A 458 2.74 -11.28 -15.95
CA ALA A 458 2.21 -10.01 -16.43
C ALA A 458 1.60 -10.20 -17.82
N ARG A 459 0.33 -9.80 -18.00
CA ARG A 459 -0.41 -9.96 -19.25
C ARG A 459 -0.01 -8.87 -20.25
N LYS A 460 -0.13 -9.20 -21.55
CA LYS A 460 0.18 -8.29 -22.66
C LYS A 460 -0.59 -6.97 -22.59
N ALA A 461 -1.91 -7.01 -22.46
CA ALA A 461 -2.73 -5.80 -22.47
C ALA A 461 -2.40 -4.82 -21.33
N PRO A 462 -2.23 -5.24 -20.08
CA PRO A 462 -1.67 -4.39 -19.02
C PRO A 462 -0.31 -3.77 -19.33
N ILE A 463 0.60 -4.51 -19.96
CA ILE A 463 1.93 -4.00 -20.32
C ILE A 463 1.80 -2.92 -21.40
N GLU A 464 1.01 -3.16 -22.44
CA GLU A 464 0.79 -2.20 -23.53
C GLU A 464 0.10 -0.91 -23.01
N ASP A 465 -0.89 -1.04 -22.12
CA ASP A 465 -1.56 0.08 -21.47
C ASP A 465 -0.60 0.89 -20.57
N TRP A 466 0.26 0.21 -19.81
CA TRP A 466 1.28 0.84 -18.97
C TRP A 466 2.25 1.71 -19.78
N VAL A 467 2.71 1.20 -20.95
CA VAL A 467 3.58 1.99 -21.83
C VAL A 467 2.83 3.19 -22.41
N ASN A 468 1.57 3.01 -22.83
CA ASN A 468 0.74 4.11 -23.33
C ASN A 468 0.48 5.17 -22.25
N LEU A 469 0.20 4.78 -21.02
CA LEU A 469 0.04 5.70 -19.88
C LEU A 469 1.32 6.51 -19.64
N ALA A 470 2.49 5.86 -19.74
CA ALA A 470 3.77 6.55 -19.62
C ALA A 470 3.98 7.58 -20.75
N ILE A 471 3.60 7.24 -21.99
CA ILE A 471 3.67 8.14 -23.15
C ILE A 471 2.75 9.37 -22.94
N GLU A 472 1.52 9.15 -22.53
CA GLU A 472 0.58 10.23 -22.23
C GLU A 472 1.14 11.14 -21.13
N ARG A 473 1.62 10.57 -20.04
CA ARG A 473 2.13 11.33 -18.91
C ARG A 473 3.37 12.15 -19.24
N GLN A 474 4.28 11.57 -20.06
CA GLN A 474 5.44 12.29 -20.57
C GLN A 474 5.02 13.46 -21.48
N ALA A 475 4.05 13.24 -22.37
CA ALA A 475 3.54 14.28 -23.26
C ALA A 475 2.86 15.44 -22.50
N ASP A 476 2.09 15.13 -21.45
CA ASP A 476 1.41 16.12 -20.60
C ASP A 476 2.37 17.00 -19.81
N THR A 477 3.50 16.44 -19.41
CA THR A 477 4.43 17.12 -18.47
C THR A 477 5.72 17.62 -19.12
N GLY A 478 6.16 16.97 -20.17
CA GLY A 478 7.49 17.16 -20.75
C GLY A 478 8.64 16.73 -19.82
N TYR A 479 8.36 16.01 -18.74
CA TYR A 479 9.37 15.58 -17.79
C TYR A 479 10.27 14.51 -18.37
N ARG A 480 11.50 14.42 -17.85
CA ARG A 480 12.40 13.28 -18.08
C ARG A 480 11.68 12.00 -17.68
N ALA A 481 11.63 11.00 -18.55
CA ALA A 481 10.89 9.77 -18.34
C ALA A 481 11.81 8.56 -18.47
N ILE A 482 11.88 7.73 -17.44
CA ILE A 482 12.82 6.61 -17.33
C ILE A 482 12.04 5.33 -17.04
N PHE A 483 12.16 4.34 -17.92
CA PHE A 483 11.77 2.96 -17.65
C PHE A 483 12.84 2.31 -16.75
N TRP A 484 12.45 1.88 -15.57
CA TRP A 484 13.33 1.22 -14.60
C TRP A 484 13.35 -0.28 -14.90
N LEU A 485 14.10 -0.65 -15.90
CA LEU A 485 14.18 -2.02 -16.40
C LEU A 485 15.65 -2.43 -16.58
N ASP A 486 16.02 -3.54 -15.94
CA ASP A 486 17.35 -4.12 -16.05
C ASP A 486 17.35 -5.21 -17.13
N ALA A 487 18.09 -5.00 -18.22
CA ALA A 487 18.22 -5.99 -19.28
C ALA A 487 18.89 -7.32 -18.82
N ALA A 488 19.55 -7.32 -17.68
CA ALA A 488 20.13 -8.51 -17.07
C ALA A 488 19.12 -9.32 -16.25
N ARG A 489 17.98 -8.74 -15.87
CA ARG A 489 16.88 -9.42 -15.21
C ARG A 489 15.96 -10.05 -16.24
N ALA A 490 15.67 -11.35 -16.10
CA ALA A 490 14.91 -12.09 -17.11
C ALA A 490 13.52 -11.48 -17.39
N HIS A 491 12.75 -11.15 -16.36
CA HIS A 491 11.44 -10.47 -16.50
C HIS A 491 11.56 -9.12 -17.22
N ASP A 492 12.51 -8.29 -16.81
CA ASP A 492 12.68 -6.95 -17.38
C ASP A 492 13.10 -7.01 -18.86
N ALA A 493 13.89 -8.02 -19.25
CA ALA A 493 14.23 -8.25 -20.65
C ALA A 493 12.98 -8.51 -21.52
N GLU A 494 12.01 -9.29 -21.01
CA GLU A 494 10.73 -9.53 -21.69
C GLU A 494 9.88 -8.23 -21.75
N LEU A 495 9.88 -7.41 -20.67
CA LEU A 495 9.20 -6.11 -20.70
C LEU A 495 9.86 -5.14 -21.70
N ILE A 496 11.19 -5.10 -21.78
CA ILE A 496 11.92 -4.29 -22.76
C ILE A 496 11.54 -4.68 -24.20
N ALA A 497 11.31 -5.97 -24.43
CA ALA A 497 10.86 -6.47 -25.74
C ALA A 497 9.44 -5.97 -26.10
N TYR A 498 8.59 -5.64 -25.15
CA TYR A 498 7.33 -4.92 -25.36
C TYR A 498 7.53 -3.41 -25.52
N VAL A 499 8.31 -2.79 -24.64
CA VAL A 499 8.46 -1.33 -24.54
C VAL A 499 9.04 -0.73 -25.82
N LYS A 500 10.18 -1.25 -26.29
CA LYS A 500 10.90 -0.66 -27.42
C LYS A 500 10.06 -0.57 -28.71
N PRO A 501 9.41 -1.65 -29.20
CA PRO A 501 8.59 -1.58 -30.39
C PRO A 501 7.41 -0.62 -30.27
N ILE A 502 6.81 -0.49 -29.09
CA ILE A 502 5.69 0.44 -28.86
C ILE A 502 6.17 1.88 -28.98
N LEU A 503 7.29 2.23 -28.32
CA LEU A 503 7.87 3.57 -28.38
C LEU A 503 8.29 3.96 -29.81
N GLU A 504 8.90 3.02 -30.54
CA GLU A 504 9.29 3.20 -31.95
C GLU A 504 8.05 3.42 -32.83
N ALA A 505 7.04 2.56 -32.71
CA ALA A 505 5.80 2.66 -33.50
C ALA A 505 5.05 3.98 -33.25
N LYS A 506 5.16 4.54 -32.05
CA LYS A 506 4.59 5.84 -31.69
C LYS A 506 5.50 7.03 -32.06
N GLY A 507 6.74 6.79 -32.48
CA GLY A 507 7.71 7.83 -32.86
C GLY A 507 8.17 8.68 -31.69
N VAL A 508 8.26 8.11 -30.48
CA VAL A 508 8.61 8.82 -29.23
C VAL A 508 9.78 8.18 -28.48
N ALA A 509 10.50 7.27 -29.11
CA ALA A 509 11.58 6.52 -28.46
C ALA A 509 12.69 7.43 -27.89
N ASP A 510 12.94 8.58 -28.53
CA ASP A 510 13.91 9.59 -28.11
C ASP A 510 13.51 10.36 -26.82
N LYS A 511 12.27 10.24 -26.38
CA LYS A 511 11.76 10.90 -25.17
C LYS A 511 11.86 10.05 -23.90
N PHE A 512 12.29 8.79 -24.05
CA PHE A 512 12.36 7.82 -22.96
C PHE A 512 13.76 7.23 -22.83
N GLU A 513 14.17 7.04 -21.59
CA GLU A 513 15.38 6.30 -21.25
C GLU A 513 14.98 4.92 -20.66
N ILE A 514 15.83 3.91 -20.86
CA ILE A 514 15.68 2.61 -20.19
C ILE A 514 16.94 2.38 -19.38
N MET A 515 16.83 2.27 -18.06
CA MET A 515 17.95 2.13 -17.15
C MET A 515 17.67 1.06 -16.11
N ALA A 516 18.70 0.33 -15.71
CA ALA A 516 18.61 -0.55 -14.54
C ALA A 516 18.30 0.26 -13.25
N PRO A 517 17.71 -0.38 -12.22
CA PRO A 517 17.22 0.32 -11.03
C PRO A 517 18.26 1.18 -10.31
N ARG A 518 19.53 0.75 -10.29
CA ARG A 518 20.63 1.52 -9.68
C ARG A 518 20.86 2.84 -10.41
N GLU A 519 21.07 2.77 -11.72
CA GLU A 519 21.33 3.92 -12.59
C GLU A 519 20.11 4.86 -12.65
N ALA A 520 18.91 4.29 -12.70
CA ALA A 520 17.66 5.05 -12.69
C ALA A 520 17.44 5.80 -11.36
N THR A 521 17.83 5.22 -10.23
CA THR A 521 17.82 5.90 -8.92
C THR A 521 18.74 7.10 -8.93
N ILE A 522 19.99 6.92 -9.36
CA ILE A 522 20.98 8.00 -9.43
C ILE A 522 20.48 9.10 -10.35
N ALA A 523 20.03 8.76 -11.57
CA ALA A 523 19.55 9.71 -12.55
C ALA A 523 18.32 10.51 -12.03
N SER A 524 17.42 9.86 -11.32
CA SER A 524 16.26 10.51 -10.69
C SER A 524 16.68 11.46 -9.58
N LEU A 525 17.60 11.06 -8.71
CA LEU A 525 18.13 11.91 -7.63
C LEU A 525 18.90 13.11 -8.19
N GLU A 526 19.74 12.92 -9.24
CA GLU A 526 20.42 14.01 -9.94
C GLU A 526 19.46 15.02 -10.56
N THR A 527 18.31 14.55 -11.03
CA THR A 527 17.26 15.41 -11.61
C THR A 527 16.58 16.23 -10.51
N ILE A 528 16.09 15.58 -9.45
CA ILE A 528 15.32 16.29 -8.43
C ILE A 528 16.15 17.21 -7.54
N ILE A 529 17.46 16.92 -7.35
CA ILE A 529 18.34 17.82 -6.56
C ILE A 529 18.55 19.17 -7.26
N LYS A 530 18.39 19.21 -8.58
CA LYS A 530 18.42 20.44 -9.39
C LYS A 530 17.09 21.19 -9.40
N GLY A 531 16.07 20.66 -8.75
CA GLY A 531 14.71 21.21 -8.77
C GLY A 531 13.89 20.81 -10.01
N GLU A 532 14.40 19.91 -10.82
CA GLU A 532 13.74 19.38 -12.02
C GLU A 532 12.89 18.14 -11.66
N ASN A 533 11.91 17.82 -12.50
CA ASN A 533 11.00 16.71 -12.26
C ASN A 533 11.30 15.53 -13.19
N THR A 534 10.96 14.31 -12.74
CA THR A 534 11.13 13.10 -13.53
C THR A 534 9.97 12.13 -13.31
N ILE A 535 9.79 11.21 -14.26
CA ILE A 535 8.82 10.13 -14.20
C ILE A 535 9.57 8.80 -14.12
N ALA A 536 9.40 8.08 -13.03
CA ALA A 536 9.84 6.70 -12.90
C ALA A 536 8.74 5.78 -13.45
N ILE A 537 9.06 5.02 -14.50
CA ILE A 537 8.15 4.07 -15.11
C ILE A 537 8.61 2.69 -14.70
N THR A 538 7.83 2.03 -13.83
CA THR A 538 8.28 0.83 -13.11
C THR A 538 7.40 -0.37 -13.39
N GLY A 539 8.01 -1.54 -13.43
CA GLY A 539 7.32 -2.80 -13.36
C GLY A 539 6.67 -3.00 -11.98
N ASN A 540 6.01 -4.12 -11.83
CA ASN A 540 5.20 -4.44 -10.66
C ASN A 540 5.99 -4.40 -9.34
N VAL A 541 7.19 -4.99 -9.31
CA VAL A 541 8.01 -5.06 -8.09
C VAL A 541 8.42 -3.66 -7.61
N LEU A 542 9.05 -2.86 -8.47
CA LEU A 542 9.59 -1.55 -8.08
C LEU A 542 8.51 -0.50 -7.85
N ARG A 543 7.34 -0.63 -8.49
CA ARG A 543 6.19 0.26 -8.26
C ARG A 543 5.91 0.47 -6.77
N ASP A 544 5.88 -0.60 -6.02
CA ASP A 544 5.56 -0.53 -4.59
C ASP A 544 6.66 0.14 -3.78
N TYR A 545 7.92 -0.18 -4.03
CA TYR A 545 9.05 0.42 -3.30
C TYR A 545 9.16 1.92 -3.58
N LEU A 546 8.96 2.36 -4.82
CA LEU A 546 9.02 3.77 -5.19
C LEU A 546 7.77 4.56 -4.78
N THR A 547 6.69 3.89 -4.39
CA THR A 547 5.50 4.53 -3.82
C THR A 547 5.83 5.34 -2.57
N ASP A 548 6.82 4.91 -1.80
CA ASP A 548 7.18 5.52 -0.52
C ASP A 548 8.52 6.24 -0.54
N LEU A 549 9.53 5.73 -1.29
CA LEU A 549 10.90 6.26 -1.22
C LEU A 549 10.96 7.76 -1.52
N PHE A 550 10.61 8.16 -2.73
CA PHE A 550 10.69 9.57 -3.12
C PHE A 550 9.68 10.46 -2.40
N PRO A 551 8.41 10.04 -2.21
CA PRO A 551 7.46 10.84 -1.43
C PRO A 551 7.91 11.13 -0.01
N ILE A 552 8.52 10.18 0.68
CA ILE A 552 9.04 10.39 2.04
C ILE A 552 10.22 11.37 2.03
N LEU A 553 11.08 11.31 1.02
CA LEU A 553 12.17 12.26 0.85
C LEU A 553 11.70 13.68 0.49
N GLU A 554 10.66 13.77 -0.35
CA GLU A 554 10.13 15.04 -0.86
C GLU A 554 9.13 15.71 0.06
N LEU A 555 8.24 14.92 0.71
CA LEU A 555 7.04 15.38 1.42
C LEU A 555 6.99 14.96 2.89
N ALA A 556 7.97 14.23 3.38
CA ALA A 556 8.00 13.54 4.68
C ALA A 556 7.03 12.36 4.79
N THR A 557 6.15 12.13 3.85
CA THR A 557 5.11 11.09 3.89
C THR A 557 4.65 10.73 2.48
N SER A 558 4.28 9.48 2.29
CA SER A 558 3.57 9.00 1.09
C SER A 558 2.04 9.12 1.21
N ALA A 559 1.51 9.35 2.42
CA ALA A 559 0.08 9.41 2.67
C ALA A 559 -0.65 10.58 1.96
N LYS A 560 0.10 11.57 1.49
CA LYS A 560 -0.42 12.74 0.76
C LYS A 560 -0.26 12.63 -0.77
N MET A 561 0.15 11.48 -1.27
CA MET A 561 0.25 11.24 -2.71
C MET A 561 -1.13 10.96 -3.31
N LEU A 562 -1.35 11.47 -4.52
CA LEU A 562 -2.42 11.00 -5.38
C LEU A 562 -2.07 9.64 -5.95
N SER A 563 -3.03 8.71 -5.94
CA SER A 563 -2.94 7.42 -6.63
C SER A 563 -4.10 7.33 -7.63
N ILE A 564 -3.83 7.69 -8.86
CA ILE A 564 -4.78 7.63 -9.96
C ILE A 564 -4.58 6.30 -10.66
N VAL A 565 -5.65 5.52 -10.79
CA VAL A 565 -5.67 4.30 -11.58
C VAL A 565 -6.48 4.58 -12.82
N LYS A 566 -5.80 4.83 -13.93
CA LYS A 566 -6.45 4.94 -15.24
C LYS A 566 -6.89 3.55 -15.66
N LEU A 567 -8.20 3.31 -15.62
CA LEU A 567 -8.77 2.02 -15.95
C LEU A 567 -8.64 1.75 -17.46
N MET A 568 -8.28 0.52 -17.83
CA MET A 568 -7.96 0.14 -19.21
C MET A 568 -9.12 0.33 -20.19
N GLN A 569 -10.38 0.36 -19.68
CA GLN A 569 -11.58 0.60 -20.49
C GLN A 569 -11.99 2.07 -20.51
N GLY A 570 -11.18 2.99 -20.01
CA GLY A 570 -11.38 4.43 -20.08
C GLY A 570 -12.00 5.06 -18.85
N GLY A 571 -12.35 4.29 -17.82
CA GLY A 571 -12.80 4.81 -16.53
C GLY A 571 -11.66 5.31 -15.64
N GLY A 572 -12.00 5.88 -14.49
CA GLY A 572 -11.07 6.35 -13.48
C GLY A 572 -11.34 5.73 -12.09
N LEU A 573 -10.27 5.33 -11.41
CA LEU A 573 -10.29 4.93 -10.01
C LEU A 573 -9.28 5.80 -9.27
N PHE A 574 -9.72 6.50 -8.22
CA PHE A 574 -8.92 7.43 -7.43
C PHE A 574 -8.77 6.84 -6.04
N GLU A 575 -7.58 6.33 -5.74
CA GLU A 575 -7.28 5.72 -4.44
C GLU A 575 -6.74 6.76 -3.48
N THR A 576 -7.22 6.74 -2.25
CA THR A 576 -6.66 7.54 -1.16
C THR A 576 -5.66 6.73 -0.34
N GLY A 577 -4.81 7.40 0.45
CA GLY A 577 -3.66 6.81 1.12
C GLY A 577 -4.02 5.73 2.14
N ALA A 578 -3.03 4.91 2.49
CA ALA A 578 -3.19 3.82 3.46
C ALA A 578 -3.37 4.34 4.89
N GLY A 579 -4.34 3.76 5.62
CA GLY A 579 -4.67 4.10 6.99
C GLY A 579 -4.01 3.20 8.04
N GLY A 580 -2.70 3.02 8.03
CA GLY A 580 -2.01 2.12 8.96
C GLY A 580 -2.24 2.38 10.45
N SER A 581 -2.72 3.56 10.84
CA SER A 581 -3.10 3.94 12.20
C SER A 581 -4.62 4.06 12.42
N ALA A 582 -5.45 3.66 11.46
CA ALA A 582 -6.90 3.82 11.51
C ALA A 582 -7.55 3.24 12.78
N PRO A 583 -7.17 2.04 13.28
CA PRO A 583 -7.72 1.51 14.54
C PRO A 583 -7.50 2.41 15.75
N LYS A 584 -6.32 3.03 15.86
CA LYS A 584 -6.02 3.95 16.96
C LYS A 584 -6.79 5.28 16.86
N HIS A 585 -7.15 5.70 15.65
CA HIS A 585 -7.99 6.87 15.43
C HIS A 585 -9.44 6.58 15.86
N VAL A 586 -9.96 5.38 15.55
CA VAL A 586 -11.28 4.95 16.03
C VAL A 586 -11.31 4.87 17.54
N GLN A 587 -10.30 4.26 18.16
CA GLN A 587 -10.18 4.19 19.61
C GLN A 587 -10.25 5.58 20.24
N GLN A 588 -9.48 6.55 19.73
CA GLN A 588 -9.49 7.91 20.24
C GLN A 588 -10.85 8.60 20.08
N LEU A 589 -11.54 8.38 18.94
CA LEU A 589 -12.89 8.92 18.77
C LEU A 589 -13.86 8.33 19.80
N MET A 590 -13.82 7.02 20.02
CA MET A 590 -14.72 6.36 20.99
C MET A 590 -14.44 6.77 22.43
N GLU A 591 -13.19 6.94 22.80
CA GLU A 591 -12.78 7.28 24.19
C GLU A 591 -12.85 8.78 24.49
N GLU A 592 -12.48 9.62 23.53
CA GLU A 592 -12.24 11.05 23.71
C GLU A 592 -13.06 11.94 22.77
N ASN A 593 -13.91 11.36 21.91
CA ASN A 593 -14.66 12.08 20.88
C ASN A 593 -13.79 13.04 20.08
N HIS A 594 -12.64 12.54 19.62
CA HIS A 594 -11.66 13.29 18.84
C HIS A 594 -11.14 12.41 17.68
N LEU A 595 -11.41 12.81 16.43
CA LEU A 595 -10.94 12.10 15.25
C LEU A 595 -9.76 12.83 14.63
N ARG A 596 -8.56 12.26 14.74
CA ARG A 596 -7.33 12.82 14.16
C ARG A 596 -7.02 12.36 12.73
N TRP A 597 -7.98 11.73 12.04
CA TRP A 597 -7.85 11.37 10.63
C TRP A 597 -7.71 12.62 9.77
N ASP A 598 -6.73 12.63 8.84
CA ASP A 598 -6.52 13.72 7.88
C ASP A 598 -7.13 13.33 6.53
N SER A 599 -8.21 13.98 6.14
CA SER A 599 -8.92 13.75 4.88
C SER A 599 -8.28 14.45 3.66
N LEU A 600 -7.04 14.88 3.77
CA LEU A 600 -6.34 15.56 2.66
C LEU A 600 -6.28 14.69 1.39
N GLY A 601 -6.06 13.37 1.57
CA GLY A 601 -6.07 12.41 0.45
C GLY A 601 -7.42 12.36 -0.25
N GLU A 602 -8.50 12.36 0.51
CA GLU A 602 -9.89 12.39 0.01
C GLU A 602 -10.17 13.68 -0.75
N PHE A 603 -9.72 14.83 -0.26
CA PHE A 603 -9.86 16.11 -0.96
C PHE A 603 -9.13 16.08 -2.31
N CYS A 604 -7.89 15.61 -2.35
CA CYS A 604 -7.13 15.49 -3.60
C CYS A 604 -7.81 14.53 -4.60
N ALA A 605 -8.27 13.37 -4.13
CA ALA A 605 -8.95 12.39 -4.97
C ALA A 605 -10.27 12.95 -5.53
N LEU A 606 -11.00 13.71 -4.72
CA LEU A 606 -12.23 14.37 -5.12
C LEU A 606 -12.01 15.38 -6.26
N GLY A 607 -10.96 16.21 -6.15
CA GLY A 607 -10.58 17.16 -7.19
C GLY A 607 -10.30 16.48 -8.53
N GLU A 608 -9.50 15.40 -8.49
CA GLU A 608 -9.18 14.64 -9.70
C GLU A 608 -10.40 13.90 -10.28
N SER A 609 -11.29 13.37 -9.43
CA SER A 609 -12.54 12.72 -9.85
C SER A 609 -13.48 13.69 -10.58
N PHE A 610 -13.62 14.93 -10.11
CA PHE A 610 -14.40 15.98 -10.80
C PHE A 610 -13.78 16.37 -12.15
N LYS A 611 -12.45 16.54 -12.21
CA LYS A 611 -11.73 16.84 -13.46
C LYS A 611 -11.87 15.71 -14.48
N PHE A 612 -11.77 14.46 -14.01
CA PHE A 612 -11.99 13.28 -14.84
C PHE A 612 -13.41 13.28 -15.42
N LEU A 613 -14.42 13.54 -14.58
CA LEU A 613 -15.83 13.63 -15.01
C LEU A 613 -16.02 14.73 -16.06
N ALA A 614 -15.40 15.90 -15.86
CA ALA A 614 -15.45 17.00 -16.82
C ALA A 614 -14.92 16.59 -18.20
N ASN A 615 -13.78 15.91 -18.22
CA ASN A 615 -13.16 15.42 -19.45
C ASN A 615 -13.97 14.32 -20.11
N GLN A 616 -14.50 13.37 -19.33
CA GLN A 616 -15.24 12.21 -19.83
C GLN A 616 -16.61 12.57 -20.39
N LYS A 617 -17.37 13.43 -19.68
CA LYS A 617 -18.76 13.78 -20.02
C LYS A 617 -18.91 15.19 -20.60
N GLY A 618 -17.83 15.96 -20.72
CA GLY A 618 -17.88 17.35 -21.16
C GLY A 618 -18.62 18.28 -20.17
N ASN A 619 -18.66 17.91 -18.89
CA ASN A 619 -19.33 18.70 -17.85
C ASN A 619 -18.41 19.83 -17.36
N ALA A 620 -18.56 21.03 -17.94
CA ALA A 620 -17.77 22.21 -17.58
C ALA A 620 -17.90 22.59 -16.09
N LYS A 621 -19.10 22.44 -15.49
CA LYS A 621 -19.31 22.72 -14.06
C LYS A 621 -18.53 21.76 -13.15
N ALA A 622 -18.38 20.48 -13.55
CA ALA A 622 -17.54 19.54 -12.82
C ALA A 622 -16.06 19.98 -12.79
N LYS A 623 -15.56 20.59 -13.90
CA LYS A 623 -14.20 21.15 -13.89
C LYS A 623 -14.08 22.30 -12.88
N VAL A 624 -15.04 23.20 -12.84
CA VAL A 624 -15.08 24.31 -11.88
C VAL A 624 -15.11 23.80 -10.44
N LEU A 625 -15.89 22.73 -10.15
CA LEU A 625 -15.89 22.08 -8.84
C LEU A 625 -14.50 21.55 -8.49
N GLY A 626 -13.83 20.84 -9.42
CA GLY A 626 -12.52 20.25 -9.20
C GLY A 626 -11.43 21.30 -8.97
N ASP A 627 -11.40 22.36 -9.76
CA ASP A 627 -10.45 23.47 -9.60
C ASP A 627 -10.65 24.20 -8.26
N ALA A 628 -11.90 24.37 -7.83
CA ALA A 628 -12.23 24.95 -6.53
C ALA A 628 -11.87 24.02 -5.36
N VAL A 629 -11.96 22.68 -5.53
CA VAL A 629 -11.47 21.70 -4.55
C VAL A 629 -9.94 21.81 -4.37
N ASP A 630 -9.21 22.00 -5.46
CA ASP A 630 -7.75 22.21 -5.37
C ASP A 630 -7.42 23.50 -4.59
N ALA A 631 -8.16 24.57 -4.83
CA ALA A 631 -7.99 25.83 -4.10
C ALA A 631 -8.34 25.66 -2.61
N ALA A 632 -9.40 24.92 -2.28
CA ALA A 632 -9.77 24.61 -0.91
C ALA A 632 -8.70 23.75 -0.21
N THR A 633 -8.17 22.77 -0.91
CA THR A 633 -7.07 21.89 -0.42
C THR A 633 -5.81 22.71 -0.13
N GLN A 634 -5.48 23.66 -1.01
CA GLN A 634 -4.39 24.61 -0.77
C GLN A 634 -4.66 25.45 0.49
N GLY A 635 -5.89 25.93 0.69
CA GLY A 635 -6.28 26.66 1.90
C GLY A 635 -6.14 25.87 3.19
N ILE A 636 -6.51 24.57 3.19
CA ILE A 636 -6.29 23.66 4.33
C ILE A 636 -4.80 23.63 4.73
N LEU A 637 -3.93 23.54 3.74
CA LEU A 637 -2.48 23.50 3.95
C LEU A 637 -1.90 24.84 4.40
N ASP A 638 -2.23 25.93 3.68
CA ASP A 638 -1.66 27.25 3.91
C ASP A 638 -2.05 27.84 5.28
N PHE A 639 -3.25 27.54 5.73
CA PHE A 639 -3.78 28.01 7.01
C PHE A 639 -3.67 26.97 8.14
N ASN A 640 -2.95 25.84 7.90
CA ASN A 640 -2.72 24.77 8.88
C ASN A 640 -4.03 24.24 9.50
N ARG A 641 -5.00 23.86 8.65
CA ARG A 641 -6.32 23.38 9.04
C ARG A 641 -6.43 21.86 9.06
N SER A 642 -5.33 21.13 8.99
CA SER A 642 -5.27 19.68 9.20
C SER A 642 -5.59 19.31 10.66
N PRO A 643 -6.14 18.12 10.93
CA PRO A 643 -6.48 17.68 12.27
C PRO A 643 -5.27 17.59 13.21
N SER A 644 -5.44 18.05 14.45
CA SER A 644 -4.49 17.86 15.53
C SER A 644 -4.59 16.44 16.11
N ARG A 645 -3.54 16.02 16.82
CA ARG A 645 -3.55 14.78 17.61
C ARG A 645 -4.13 14.94 19.00
N LYS A 646 -4.31 16.19 19.48
CA LYS A 646 -4.67 16.52 20.86
C LYS A 646 -6.14 16.85 20.98
N VAL A 647 -6.78 16.24 21.97
CA VAL A 647 -8.15 16.55 22.38
C VAL A 647 -8.27 18.02 22.78
N GLY A 648 -9.35 18.66 22.38
CA GLY A 648 -9.61 20.09 22.60
C GLY A 648 -8.98 21.01 21.55
N GLU A 649 -8.18 20.47 20.61
CA GLU A 649 -7.71 21.16 19.42
C GLU A 649 -8.56 20.75 18.21
N PRO A 650 -8.48 21.44 17.05
CA PRO A 650 -9.23 21.08 15.85
C PRO A 650 -9.01 19.63 15.40
N ASP A 651 -10.08 18.93 15.10
CA ASP A 651 -10.04 17.54 14.62
C ASP A 651 -10.49 17.41 13.15
N ASN A 652 -10.78 16.20 12.69
CA ASN A 652 -11.23 15.92 11.33
C ASN A 652 -12.48 16.72 10.95
N ARG A 653 -13.45 16.91 11.88
CA ARG A 653 -14.69 17.65 11.65
C ARG A 653 -14.43 19.15 11.43
N ASP A 654 -13.50 19.72 12.16
CA ASP A 654 -13.04 21.11 11.95
C ASP A 654 -12.38 21.24 10.57
N SER A 655 -11.53 20.29 10.20
CA SER A 655 -10.91 20.28 8.85
C SER A 655 -11.96 20.24 7.73
N HIS A 656 -13.03 19.46 7.90
CA HIS A 656 -14.14 19.41 6.94
C HIS A 656 -14.93 20.73 6.86
N TYR A 657 -15.15 21.39 8.00
CA TYR A 657 -15.74 22.75 8.02
C TYR A 657 -14.87 23.73 7.22
N TRP A 658 -13.56 23.76 7.48
CA TRP A 658 -12.65 24.65 6.76
C TRP A 658 -12.56 24.32 5.27
N PHE A 659 -12.58 23.05 4.93
CA PHE A 659 -12.62 22.59 3.55
C PHE A 659 -13.92 23.09 2.84
N ALA A 660 -15.08 22.89 3.45
CA ALA A 660 -16.36 23.36 2.93
C ALA A 660 -16.36 24.88 2.73
N ARG A 661 -15.84 25.63 3.72
CA ARG A 661 -15.73 27.08 3.63
C ARG A 661 -14.84 27.51 2.48
N TYR A 662 -13.61 27.01 2.41
CA TYR A 662 -12.68 27.40 1.34
C TYR A 662 -13.18 26.96 -0.04
N TRP A 663 -13.85 25.82 -0.13
CA TRP A 663 -14.46 25.34 -1.36
C TRP A 663 -15.59 26.29 -1.81
N ALA A 664 -16.49 26.70 -0.90
CA ALA A 664 -17.55 27.68 -1.19
C ALA A 664 -16.97 29.05 -1.56
N GLU A 665 -15.93 29.54 -0.85
CA GLU A 665 -15.24 30.79 -1.17
C GLU A 665 -14.62 30.75 -2.58
N ALA A 666 -13.95 29.65 -2.94
CA ALA A 666 -13.36 29.46 -4.26
C ALA A 666 -14.44 29.42 -5.36
N LEU A 667 -15.53 28.70 -5.11
CA LEU A 667 -16.66 28.63 -6.04
C LEU A 667 -17.38 29.98 -6.21
N ALA A 668 -17.49 30.78 -5.16
CA ALA A 668 -18.06 32.11 -5.20
C ALA A 668 -17.18 33.13 -5.94
N ALA A 669 -15.86 32.94 -5.88
CA ALA A 669 -14.88 33.88 -6.43
C ALA A 669 -14.51 33.62 -7.91
N GLN A 670 -14.77 32.41 -8.43
CA GLN A 670 -14.45 32.08 -9.82
C GLN A 670 -15.33 32.75 -10.83
N SER A 671 -14.85 32.91 -12.08
CA SER A 671 -15.55 33.59 -13.19
C SER A 671 -15.97 32.66 -14.32
N ASP A 672 -15.66 31.36 -14.23
CA ASP A 672 -15.89 30.39 -15.30
C ASP A 672 -17.37 29.97 -15.39
N ASP A 673 -18.09 29.99 -14.27
CA ASP A 673 -19.50 29.67 -14.17
C ASP A 673 -20.22 30.65 -13.20
N ALA A 674 -20.94 31.60 -13.76
CA ALA A 674 -21.66 32.65 -12.99
C ALA A 674 -22.84 32.11 -12.16
N GLU A 675 -23.44 30.99 -12.57
CA GLU A 675 -24.55 30.35 -11.83
C GLU A 675 -24.02 29.69 -10.56
N LEU A 676 -22.93 28.93 -10.65
CA LEU A 676 -22.27 28.37 -9.48
C LEU A 676 -21.73 29.46 -8.56
N ALA A 677 -21.13 30.52 -9.09
CA ALA A 677 -20.66 31.64 -8.28
C ALA A 677 -21.79 32.29 -7.48
N ALA A 678 -22.93 32.56 -8.12
CA ALA A 678 -24.10 33.14 -7.47
C ALA A 678 -24.72 32.21 -6.42
N HIS A 679 -24.73 30.89 -6.67
CA HIS A 679 -25.23 29.87 -5.72
C HIS A 679 -24.38 29.81 -4.46
N PHE A 680 -23.04 29.80 -4.61
CA PHE A 680 -22.14 29.61 -3.48
C PHE A 680 -21.77 30.88 -2.71
N ALA A 681 -22.02 32.08 -3.27
CA ALA A 681 -21.72 33.33 -2.60
C ALA A 681 -22.42 33.51 -1.23
N PRO A 682 -23.72 33.24 -1.07
CA PRO A 682 -24.36 33.31 0.24
C PRO A 682 -23.87 32.22 1.20
N ILE A 683 -23.60 30.99 0.71
CA ILE A 683 -23.07 29.88 1.51
C ILE A 683 -21.69 30.23 2.06
N ALA A 684 -20.79 30.74 1.22
CA ALA A 684 -19.46 31.19 1.63
C ALA A 684 -19.52 32.29 2.68
N ALA A 685 -20.41 33.30 2.48
CA ALA A 685 -20.58 34.38 3.44
C ALA A 685 -21.11 33.89 4.80
N GLU A 686 -22.04 32.96 4.80
CA GLU A 686 -22.64 32.41 6.00
C GLU A 686 -21.65 31.51 6.77
N LEU A 687 -20.92 30.62 6.08
CA LEU A 687 -19.85 29.81 6.68
C LEU A 687 -18.77 30.68 7.32
N ALA A 688 -18.40 31.79 6.67
CA ALA A 688 -17.44 32.74 7.23
C ALA A 688 -17.99 33.49 8.46
N ALA A 689 -19.24 33.95 8.40
CA ALA A 689 -19.86 34.70 9.50
C ALA A 689 -20.10 33.84 10.75
N LYS A 690 -20.33 32.54 10.56
CA LYS A 690 -20.64 31.59 11.63
C LYS A 690 -19.42 30.78 12.13
N GLU A 691 -18.21 31.17 11.76
CA GLU A 691 -16.97 30.45 12.13
C GLU A 691 -16.90 30.14 13.63
N ALA A 692 -17.03 31.16 14.48
CA ALA A 692 -16.89 30.99 15.92
C ALA A 692 -17.98 30.09 16.54
N GLU A 693 -19.20 30.14 15.98
CA GLU A 693 -20.31 29.29 16.42
C GLU A 693 -20.06 27.83 16.04
N ILE A 694 -19.73 27.57 14.77
CA ILE A 694 -19.47 26.23 14.25
C ILE A 694 -18.27 25.58 14.96
N THR A 695 -17.13 26.26 15.04
CA THR A 695 -15.93 25.72 15.70
C THR A 695 -16.16 25.50 17.19
N GLY A 696 -16.98 26.36 17.84
CA GLY A 696 -17.40 26.19 19.23
C GLY A 696 -18.26 24.94 19.45
N GLU A 697 -19.21 24.67 18.54
CA GLU A 697 -20.06 23.47 18.58
C GLU A 697 -19.22 22.20 18.38
N LEU A 698 -18.24 22.20 17.46
CA LEU A 698 -17.34 21.09 17.19
C LEU A 698 -16.42 20.81 18.41
N ALA A 699 -15.88 21.84 19.02
CA ALA A 699 -15.01 21.69 20.20
C ALA A 699 -15.78 21.19 21.44
N ALA A 700 -17.06 21.59 21.59
CA ALA A 700 -17.86 21.29 22.80
C ALA A 700 -18.14 19.80 23.01
N VAL A 701 -18.05 18.97 21.98
CA VAL A 701 -18.31 17.52 22.06
C VAL A 701 -17.08 16.72 22.45
N GLN A 702 -15.89 17.28 22.31
CA GLN A 702 -14.63 16.58 22.57
C GLN A 702 -14.40 16.31 24.07
N GLY A 703 -13.55 15.35 24.39
CA GLY A 703 -13.16 14.99 25.77
C GLY A 703 -14.20 14.11 26.50
N LYS A 704 -15.16 13.52 25.78
CA LYS A 704 -16.17 12.61 26.32
C LYS A 704 -16.27 11.38 25.44
N PRO A 705 -16.54 10.18 25.99
CA PRO A 705 -16.77 8.99 25.16
C PRO A 705 -17.88 9.19 24.14
N ALA A 706 -17.69 8.62 22.93
CA ALA A 706 -18.68 8.61 21.86
C ALA A 706 -19.15 7.17 21.61
N ASP A 707 -20.46 6.99 21.38
CA ASP A 707 -21.06 5.71 21.04
C ASP A 707 -21.33 5.65 19.53
N LEU A 708 -20.67 4.73 18.84
CA LEU A 708 -20.80 4.50 17.40
C LEU A 708 -21.75 3.31 17.08
N GLY A 709 -22.20 2.57 18.10
CA GLY A 709 -23.04 1.38 17.93
C GLY A 709 -22.31 0.10 17.50
N GLY A 710 -21.06 0.19 17.09
CA GLY A 710 -20.18 -0.92 16.67
C GLY A 710 -18.84 -0.42 16.17
N TYR A 711 -17.89 -1.36 16.00
CA TYR A 711 -16.57 -1.07 15.43
C TYR A 711 -16.52 -1.39 13.92
N TYR A 712 -16.91 -2.61 13.54
CA TYR A 712 -16.94 -3.07 12.15
C TYR A 712 -18.25 -2.73 11.43
N HIS A 713 -19.34 -2.62 12.19
CA HIS A 713 -20.66 -2.30 11.69
C HIS A 713 -21.35 -1.31 12.64
N GLY A 714 -20.98 -0.04 12.49
CA GLY A 714 -21.52 1.06 13.29
C GLY A 714 -22.98 1.37 12.96
N ASP A 715 -23.68 1.95 13.94
CA ASP A 715 -25.02 2.49 13.77
C ASP A 715 -24.93 3.81 12.96
N PHE A 716 -25.70 3.91 11.89
CA PHE A 716 -25.67 5.08 11.01
C PHE A 716 -26.04 6.39 11.71
N ASP A 717 -27.13 6.37 12.50
CA ASP A 717 -27.65 7.59 13.15
C ASP A 717 -26.72 8.04 14.28
N LYS A 718 -26.17 7.10 15.05
CA LYS A 718 -25.16 7.39 16.09
C LYS A 718 -23.88 7.95 15.48
N THR A 719 -23.38 7.34 14.42
CA THR A 719 -22.18 7.80 13.73
C THR A 719 -22.39 9.20 13.14
N ALA A 720 -23.54 9.45 12.49
CA ALA A 720 -23.88 10.75 11.97
C ALA A 720 -23.98 11.82 13.08
N ALA A 721 -24.58 11.51 14.22
CA ALA A 721 -24.64 12.40 15.36
C ALA A 721 -23.27 12.75 15.93
N VAL A 722 -22.36 11.77 16.01
CA VAL A 722 -20.97 11.97 16.48
C VAL A 722 -20.17 12.80 15.48
N MET A 723 -20.30 12.52 14.20
CA MET A 723 -19.48 13.14 13.16
C MET A 723 -20.03 14.45 12.58
N ARG A 724 -21.30 14.78 12.85
CA ARG A 724 -21.98 16.00 12.44
C ARG A 724 -22.63 16.75 13.62
N PRO A 725 -21.87 17.07 14.69
CA PRO A 725 -22.44 17.64 15.91
C PRO A 725 -22.79 19.14 15.81
N SER A 726 -22.29 19.85 14.77
CA SER A 726 -22.61 21.27 14.58
C SER A 726 -23.96 21.44 13.87
N ALA A 727 -24.98 21.83 14.65
CA ALA A 727 -26.30 22.15 14.09
C ALA A 727 -26.22 23.32 13.12
N THR A 728 -25.37 24.31 13.39
CA THR A 728 -25.16 25.48 12.56
C THR A 728 -24.58 25.11 11.19
N LEU A 729 -23.52 24.29 11.18
CA LEU A 729 -22.94 23.80 9.92
C LEU A 729 -23.95 22.97 9.11
N ASN A 730 -24.65 22.06 9.78
CA ASN A 730 -25.66 21.21 9.13
C ASN A 730 -26.79 22.03 8.49
N ALA A 731 -27.21 23.14 9.13
CA ALA A 731 -28.25 24.02 8.58
C ALA A 731 -27.80 24.80 7.33
N ILE A 732 -26.49 25.12 7.22
CA ILE A 732 -25.94 25.85 6.08
C ILE A 732 -25.71 24.89 4.88
N ILE A 733 -25.21 23.68 5.16
CA ILE A 733 -24.89 22.71 4.09
C ILE A 733 -26.17 22.03 3.55
N GLY A 734 -27.16 21.74 4.38
CA GLY A 734 -28.43 21.06 4.04
C GLY A 734 -28.43 19.64 4.61
#